data_09dc48ccae2ede9bed1e17732c0b54b3
#
_entry.id   09dc48ccae2ede9bed1e17732c0b54b3
#
_cell.length_a   1.000
_cell.length_b   1.000
_cell.length_c   1.000
_cell.angle_alpha   90.00
_cell.angle_beta   90.00
_cell.angle_gamma   90.00
#
_symmetry.space_group_name_H-M   'P 1'
#
loop_
_entity.id
_entity.type
_entity.pdbx_description
1 polymer ?
#
loop_
_entity_poly.entity_id
_entity_poly.type
_entity_poly.pdbx_seq_one_letter_code
_entity_poly.pdbx_strand_id
1 'polypeptide(L)'
;MAKKLLMGNEAFAHAALEAGVNVVAGYPGTPSSELVETVAKLHAAGAAQDVHVEWSTNEKAAAEMLAGASYCGARVLFTCKQVGLNVASDALMSLNYVGTGGGCVLFVADDPGPISSQTEQDTRRFGSFAKVPVLDPATPEQGFAMMRAAFDLSERYHTPVIVRPTTRINHASTFFEVAEETHGRPLPEEGFQKDPKWVIFPKRAFEAHGEINRRLAQIAWDYTHDPAFAQFNEVFEGGGEGETIGVVQNGVEGAGASAPAVGIVAGGVSAAYAREALSLIEAQASRAGIPVPRYRFMAVGTPYPFPAETAAVFAEGLTDVIVFEELDSVLEEEMLKLAGARHLPLRVHGKLTGEANDRGENTTENIAGRLGRFFDRTRTVGSIPSRAAGGTSTCSNKSSLSEKIGSELYPIFSESAESAREEVPPAARCSSEAEGAGSLAALVASIIGANNLGYDGPLPVRPPVLCAGCPHRGSFYAVKQALRGREAVLCGDIGCYTLGNAQPLDAVDTCLCMGAGITMAQGFAVAEPHKKQVAFVGDSTFFASAMTGIANAVYNGHDVTFAILDNATTAMTGSQPHPGTGVTLMGERRRPIVIEEVLHGLGIQHIGFANPHSLESSVAAARAAIDFEGPSAIIFRAPCIQLKKPDAPVTIDADTCTGCKKCITSIGCPGIGFDEGLRGPKSGGRGQAFVDTSLCDGCGLCTQVCSFNAIQGAVGFGGAVPAEPAIYAPNPDPFQTGPIPRVLTDEMNDFQETEIAGEPNETPGEVLGAAEGVPVAERIVHSEGPTGPLAGLPLSEEGGVR
;
A
#
# COMPACT_ATOMS: atom_id res chain seq x y z
N MET A 1 -18.61 13.77 -29.13
CA MET A 1 -17.19 13.45 -29.39
C MET A 1 -16.56 14.61 -30.14
N ALA A 2 -15.47 15.14 -29.62
CA ALA A 2 -14.67 16.18 -30.26
C ALA A 2 -13.28 15.66 -30.57
N LYS A 3 -12.76 15.96 -31.78
CA LYS A 3 -11.39 15.64 -32.16
C LYS A 3 -10.46 16.69 -31.59
N LYS A 4 -9.59 16.32 -30.69
CA LYS A 4 -8.63 17.21 -30.03
C LYS A 4 -7.20 16.71 -30.23
N LEU A 5 -6.25 17.64 -30.38
CA LEU A 5 -4.82 17.36 -30.23
C LEU A 5 -4.51 17.41 -28.74
N LEU A 6 -4.10 16.28 -28.15
CA LEU A 6 -3.85 16.16 -26.73
C LEU A 6 -2.45 15.57 -26.49
N MET A 7 -1.83 16.03 -25.44
CA MET A 7 -0.67 15.37 -24.85
C MET A 7 -1.10 14.08 -24.13
N GLY A 8 -0.22 13.11 -24.00
CA GLY A 8 -0.55 11.82 -23.37
C GLY A 8 -1.22 11.97 -22.01
N ASN A 9 -0.67 12.78 -21.10
CA ASN A 9 -1.30 13.05 -19.79
C ASN A 9 -2.73 13.63 -19.90
N GLU A 10 -2.95 14.52 -20.86
CA GLU A 10 -4.28 15.07 -21.13
C GLU A 10 -5.23 13.98 -21.66
N ALA A 11 -4.73 13.13 -22.55
CA ALA A 11 -5.50 12.01 -23.08
C ALA A 11 -5.86 10.99 -21.98
N PHE A 12 -4.95 10.67 -21.08
CA PHE A 12 -5.22 9.79 -19.92
C PHE A 12 -6.27 10.40 -18.99
N ALA A 13 -6.26 11.73 -18.77
CA ALA A 13 -7.30 12.40 -18.01
C ALA A 13 -8.68 12.24 -18.67
N HIS A 14 -8.79 12.48 -19.99
CA HIS A 14 -10.01 12.26 -20.74
C HIS A 14 -10.47 10.80 -20.69
N ALA A 15 -9.55 9.83 -20.82
CA ALA A 15 -9.88 8.41 -20.75
C ALA A 15 -10.44 7.99 -19.38
N ALA A 16 -9.87 8.51 -18.29
CA ALA A 16 -10.37 8.26 -16.94
C ALA A 16 -11.76 8.85 -16.71
N LEU A 17 -12.00 10.07 -17.20
CA LEU A 17 -13.31 10.72 -17.14
C LEU A 17 -14.35 9.96 -17.96
N GLU A 18 -14.01 9.51 -19.17
CA GLU A 18 -14.90 8.67 -20.00
C GLU A 18 -15.16 7.30 -19.38
N ALA A 19 -14.23 6.79 -18.58
CA ALA A 19 -14.43 5.58 -17.78
C ALA A 19 -15.32 5.83 -16.55
N GLY A 20 -15.75 7.06 -16.29
CA GLY A 20 -16.62 7.40 -15.17
C GLY A 20 -15.91 7.44 -13.82
N VAL A 21 -14.67 7.93 -13.77
CA VAL A 21 -13.93 8.15 -12.51
C VAL A 21 -14.71 9.11 -11.61
N ASN A 22 -14.76 8.82 -10.30
CA ASN A 22 -15.44 9.66 -9.32
C ASN A 22 -14.46 10.53 -8.52
N VAL A 23 -13.28 10.00 -8.22
CA VAL A 23 -12.29 10.68 -7.38
C VAL A 23 -10.90 10.55 -7.99
N VAL A 24 -10.23 11.68 -8.16
CA VAL A 24 -8.85 11.75 -8.67
C VAL A 24 -7.98 12.46 -7.64
N ALA A 25 -6.92 11.81 -7.20
CA ALA A 25 -5.98 12.40 -6.26
C ALA A 25 -4.54 11.94 -6.53
N GLY A 26 -3.59 12.77 -6.11
CA GLY A 26 -2.18 12.46 -6.27
C GLY A 26 -1.31 13.47 -5.55
N TYR A 27 -0.01 13.39 -5.80
CA TYR A 27 0.96 14.38 -5.37
C TYR A 27 1.74 14.87 -6.60
N PRO A 28 2.03 16.19 -6.71
CA PRO A 28 2.70 16.74 -7.87
C PRO A 28 4.06 16.09 -8.13
N GLY A 29 4.28 15.64 -9.36
CA GLY A 29 5.53 14.99 -9.76
C GLY A 29 5.62 14.79 -11.27
N THR A 30 6.57 15.49 -11.95
CA THR A 30 6.83 15.27 -13.37
C THR A 30 7.39 13.85 -13.57
N PRO A 31 6.83 13.03 -14.51
CA PRO A 31 6.01 13.43 -15.66
C PRO A 31 4.50 13.08 -15.52
N SER A 32 3.87 13.14 -14.33
CA SER A 32 2.48 12.73 -14.12
C SER A 32 1.50 13.87 -13.78
N SER A 33 2.01 15.06 -13.43
CA SER A 33 1.19 16.14 -12.85
C SER A 33 0.07 16.64 -13.75
N GLU A 34 0.31 16.72 -15.06
CA GLU A 34 -0.62 17.31 -16.03
C GLU A 34 -1.92 16.51 -16.14
N LEU A 35 -1.93 15.23 -15.72
CA LEU A 35 -3.17 14.43 -15.68
C LEU A 35 -4.16 15.03 -14.68
N VAL A 36 -3.76 15.22 -13.41
CA VAL A 36 -4.63 15.81 -12.37
C VAL A 36 -5.00 17.24 -12.72
N GLU A 37 -4.04 18.02 -13.21
CA GLU A 37 -4.28 19.42 -13.63
C GLU A 37 -5.31 19.48 -14.76
N THR A 38 -5.29 18.52 -15.69
CA THR A 38 -6.27 18.46 -16.79
C THR A 38 -7.67 18.13 -16.27
N VAL A 39 -7.80 17.16 -15.35
CA VAL A 39 -9.09 16.90 -14.68
C VAL A 39 -9.59 18.16 -13.97
N ALA A 40 -8.73 18.84 -13.22
CA ALA A 40 -9.08 20.06 -12.51
C ALA A 40 -9.53 21.19 -13.46
N LYS A 41 -8.85 21.36 -14.60
CA LYS A 41 -9.23 22.33 -15.64
C LYS A 41 -10.60 21.99 -16.26
N LEU A 42 -10.85 20.69 -16.54
CA LEU A 42 -12.15 20.24 -17.09
C LEU A 42 -13.28 20.38 -16.06
N HIS A 43 -13.00 20.07 -14.78
CA HIS A 43 -13.93 20.32 -13.68
C HIS A 43 -14.31 21.83 -13.59
N ALA A 44 -13.32 22.72 -13.58
CA ALA A 44 -13.52 24.17 -13.52
C ALA A 44 -14.28 24.70 -14.77
N ALA A 45 -14.10 24.07 -15.93
CA ALA A 45 -14.82 24.40 -17.16
C ALA A 45 -16.25 23.85 -17.24
N GLY A 46 -16.69 23.07 -16.26
CA GLY A 46 -18.03 22.50 -16.18
C GLY A 46 -18.21 21.15 -16.89
N ALA A 47 -17.16 20.55 -17.43
CA ALA A 47 -17.23 19.29 -18.18
C ALA A 47 -17.20 18.02 -17.29
N ALA A 48 -16.82 18.13 -16.02
CA ALA A 48 -16.70 17.01 -15.07
C ALA A 48 -16.99 17.49 -13.63
N GLN A 49 -18.10 18.20 -13.41
CA GLN A 49 -18.41 18.87 -12.13
C GLN A 49 -18.70 17.93 -10.98
N ASP A 50 -19.11 16.72 -11.25
CA ASP A 50 -19.41 15.66 -10.27
C ASP A 50 -18.20 14.77 -9.94
N VAL A 51 -17.02 15.09 -10.47
CA VAL A 51 -15.77 14.40 -10.18
C VAL A 51 -15.00 15.18 -9.13
N HIS A 52 -14.67 14.54 -8.00
CA HIS A 52 -13.78 15.14 -7.00
C HIS A 52 -12.32 15.06 -7.48
N VAL A 53 -11.59 16.16 -7.43
CA VAL A 53 -10.17 16.22 -7.79
C VAL A 53 -9.39 17.03 -6.77
N GLU A 54 -8.27 16.48 -6.27
CA GLU A 54 -7.43 17.15 -5.30
C GLU A 54 -5.94 16.81 -5.42
N TRP A 55 -5.10 17.75 -4.99
CA TRP A 55 -3.73 17.43 -4.59
C TRP A 55 -3.72 17.05 -3.12
N SER A 56 -3.23 15.88 -2.81
CA SER A 56 -3.03 15.45 -1.43
C SER A 56 -1.67 15.91 -0.89
N THR A 57 -1.46 15.84 0.41
CA THR A 57 -0.22 16.30 1.07
C THR A 57 1.00 15.42 0.78
N ASN A 58 0.80 14.18 0.40
CA ASN A 58 1.79 13.27 -0.17
C ASN A 58 1.09 12.08 -0.84
N GLU A 59 1.87 11.21 -1.47
CA GLU A 59 1.37 10.05 -2.22
C GLU A 59 0.68 9.01 -1.31
N LYS A 60 1.15 8.85 -0.05
CA LYS A 60 0.50 7.95 0.91
C LYS A 60 -0.90 8.45 1.26
N ALA A 61 -1.05 9.75 1.56
CA ALA A 61 -2.34 10.34 1.86
C ALA A 61 -3.32 10.20 0.68
N ALA A 62 -2.86 10.44 -0.55
CA ALA A 62 -3.67 10.25 -1.75
C ALA A 62 -4.14 8.79 -1.91
N ALA A 63 -3.23 7.82 -1.82
CA ALA A 63 -3.55 6.40 -1.99
C ALA A 63 -4.54 5.90 -0.92
N GLU A 64 -4.37 6.31 0.33
CA GLU A 64 -5.26 5.94 1.44
C GLU A 64 -6.65 6.57 1.33
N MET A 65 -6.73 7.85 0.95
CA MET A 65 -7.99 8.54 0.71
C MET A 65 -8.78 7.84 -0.41
N LEU A 66 -8.13 7.53 -1.51
CA LEU A 66 -8.72 6.82 -2.63
C LEU A 66 -9.17 5.40 -2.27
N ALA A 67 -8.44 4.71 -1.38
CA ALA A 67 -8.89 3.41 -0.87
C ALA A 67 -10.22 3.53 -0.12
N GLY A 68 -10.38 4.56 0.73
CA GLY A 68 -11.64 4.85 1.42
C GLY A 68 -12.80 5.10 0.46
N ALA A 69 -12.61 5.95 -0.55
CA ALA A 69 -13.62 6.21 -1.56
C ALA A 69 -13.96 4.95 -2.39
N SER A 70 -12.94 4.14 -2.74
CA SER A 70 -13.16 2.87 -3.46
C SER A 70 -14.04 1.90 -2.66
N TYR A 71 -13.96 1.87 -1.34
CA TYR A 71 -14.81 1.00 -0.51
C TYR A 71 -16.29 1.34 -0.60
N CYS A 72 -16.62 2.59 -0.96
CA CYS A 72 -17.99 3.02 -1.27
C CYS A 72 -18.44 2.64 -2.70
N GLY A 73 -17.61 1.97 -3.48
CA GLY A 73 -17.89 1.63 -4.89
C GLY A 73 -17.49 2.70 -5.90
N ALA A 74 -16.81 3.78 -5.49
CA ALA A 74 -16.31 4.81 -6.38
C ALA A 74 -15.17 4.29 -7.27
N ARG A 75 -15.14 4.68 -8.55
CA ARG A 75 -13.94 4.57 -9.39
C ARG A 75 -12.95 5.66 -8.98
N VAL A 76 -11.72 5.26 -8.64
CA VAL A 76 -10.69 6.14 -8.11
C VAL A 76 -9.41 6.07 -8.93
N LEU A 77 -8.77 7.23 -9.12
CA LEU A 77 -7.51 7.35 -9.86
C LEU A 77 -6.45 8.01 -8.99
N PHE A 78 -5.43 7.25 -8.66
CA PHE A 78 -4.21 7.73 -8.02
C PHE A 78 -3.18 8.11 -9.07
N THR A 79 -2.43 9.21 -8.86
CA THR A 79 -1.35 9.61 -9.77
C THR A 79 -0.08 9.97 -9.03
N CYS A 80 1.05 9.45 -9.51
CA CYS A 80 2.37 9.86 -9.06
C CYS A 80 3.45 9.52 -10.10
N LYS A 81 4.66 10.01 -9.89
CA LYS A 81 5.85 9.48 -10.56
C LYS A 81 6.40 8.25 -9.81
N GLN A 82 7.31 7.48 -10.43
CA GLN A 82 7.82 6.22 -9.88
C GLN A 82 8.37 6.33 -8.44
N VAL A 83 9.07 7.41 -8.07
CA VAL A 83 9.59 7.59 -6.70
C VAL A 83 8.48 7.85 -5.68
N GLY A 84 7.35 8.42 -6.11
CA GLY A 84 6.19 8.62 -5.25
C GLY A 84 5.50 7.31 -4.87
N LEU A 85 5.61 6.29 -5.71
CA LEU A 85 5.09 4.95 -5.39
C LEU A 85 5.80 4.35 -4.17
N ASN A 86 7.07 4.70 -3.91
CA ASN A 86 7.77 4.29 -2.70
C ASN A 86 7.08 4.84 -1.44
N VAL A 87 6.56 6.06 -1.50
CA VAL A 87 5.82 6.70 -0.40
C VAL A 87 4.45 6.05 -0.21
N ALA A 88 3.75 5.72 -1.30
CA ALA A 88 2.44 5.07 -1.29
C ALA A 88 2.51 3.54 -1.07
N SER A 89 3.70 2.95 -0.97
CA SER A 89 3.90 1.50 -0.98
C SER A 89 3.15 0.77 0.12
N ASP A 90 3.15 1.27 1.34
CA ASP A 90 2.47 0.68 2.49
C ASP A 90 0.94 0.57 2.25
N ALA A 91 0.34 1.65 1.74
CA ALA A 91 -1.07 1.67 1.38
C ALA A 91 -1.38 0.66 0.25
N LEU A 92 -0.57 0.64 -0.84
CA LEU A 92 -0.77 -0.27 -1.96
C LEU A 92 -0.62 -1.74 -1.56
N MET A 93 0.43 -2.09 -0.79
CA MET A 93 0.66 -3.46 -0.31
C MET A 93 -0.52 -3.95 0.53
N SER A 94 -1.00 -3.14 1.45
CA SER A 94 -2.13 -3.46 2.32
C SER A 94 -3.45 -3.53 1.54
N LEU A 95 -3.68 -2.59 0.61
CA LEU A 95 -4.90 -2.55 -0.21
C LEU A 95 -5.05 -3.79 -1.10
N ASN A 96 -3.95 -4.34 -1.63
CA ASN A 96 -4.01 -5.57 -2.41
C ASN A 96 -4.50 -6.79 -1.61
N TYR A 97 -4.23 -6.83 -0.30
CA TYR A 97 -4.73 -7.89 0.61
C TYR A 97 -6.17 -7.69 1.04
N VAL A 98 -6.58 -6.45 1.22
CA VAL A 98 -7.97 -6.10 1.60
C VAL A 98 -8.89 -6.15 0.38
N GLY A 99 -8.41 -5.67 -0.75
CA GLY A 99 -9.15 -5.53 -2.00
C GLY A 99 -9.79 -4.16 -2.18
N THR A 100 -10.49 -3.97 -3.29
CA THR A 100 -11.18 -2.74 -3.68
C THR A 100 -12.68 -2.94 -3.76
N GLY A 101 -13.47 -1.89 -3.53
CA GLY A 101 -14.92 -1.89 -3.75
C GLY A 101 -15.26 -1.45 -5.18
N GLY A 102 -14.92 -0.23 -5.53
CA GLY A 102 -14.95 0.27 -6.90
C GLY A 102 -13.59 0.15 -7.59
N GLY A 103 -13.52 0.48 -8.87
CA GLY A 103 -12.30 0.43 -9.67
C GLY A 103 -11.21 1.35 -9.12
N CYS A 104 -10.02 0.82 -8.86
CA CYS A 104 -8.88 1.54 -8.31
C CYS A 104 -7.70 1.43 -9.27
N VAL A 105 -7.38 2.53 -9.94
CA VAL A 105 -6.27 2.63 -10.89
C VAL A 105 -5.18 3.51 -10.34
N LEU A 106 -3.94 3.02 -10.41
CA LEU A 106 -2.74 3.76 -10.07
C LEU A 106 -2.00 4.12 -11.35
N PHE A 107 -2.01 5.39 -11.71
CA PHE A 107 -1.23 5.94 -12.81
C PHE A 107 0.16 6.30 -12.28
N VAL A 108 1.15 5.50 -12.65
CA VAL A 108 2.53 5.67 -12.17
C VAL A 108 3.45 5.91 -13.36
N ALA A 109 3.94 7.13 -13.48
CA ALA A 109 4.77 7.53 -14.60
C ALA A 109 6.25 7.26 -14.31
N ASP A 110 6.87 6.38 -15.11
CA ASP A 110 8.30 6.13 -15.05
C ASP A 110 9.09 7.14 -15.87
N ASP A 111 10.33 7.39 -15.48
CA ASP A 111 11.22 8.38 -16.08
C ASP A 111 12.58 7.76 -16.46
N PRO A 112 12.62 6.91 -17.53
CA PRO A 112 13.85 6.30 -18.02
C PRO A 112 14.86 7.35 -18.46
N GLY A 113 16.15 7.14 -18.13
CA GLY A 113 17.19 8.12 -18.38
C GLY A 113 16.95 9.41 -17.61
N PRO A 114 16.91 9.38 -16.29
CA PRO A 114 16.15 10.31 -15.41
C PRO A 114 16.21 11.77 -15.87
N ILE A 115 15.10 12.22 -16.50
CA ILE A 115 14.99 13.57 -17.05
C ILE A 115 14.67 14.57 -15.93
N SER A 116 13.78 14.17 -14.99
CA SER A 116 13.34 15.01 -13.86
C SER A 116 13.39 14.30 -12.51
N SER A 117 13.73 13.03 -12.47
CA SER A 117 13.71 12.19 -11.27
C SER A 117 15.11 12.03 -10.67
N GLN A 118 15.19 11.78 -9.36
CA GLN A 118 16.46 11.57 -8.64
C GLN A 118 17.02 10.15 -8.78
N THR A 119 16.17 9.20 -9.17
CA THR A 119 16.51 7.80 -9.36
C THR A 119 15.84 7.25 -10.59
N GLU A 120 16.42 6.20 -11.16
CA GLU A 120 15.86 5.44 -12.25
C GLU A 120 15.27 4.15 -11.66
N GLN A 121 13.93 4.05 -11.61
CA GLN A 121 13.20 2.94 -10.99
C GLN A 121 12.18 2.38 -11.96
N ASP A 122 11.95 1.08 -11.87
CA ASP A 122 11.03 0.35 -12.72
C ASP A 122 9.75 -0.04 -11.98
N THR A 123 8.66 0.62 -12.28
CA THR A 123 7.35 0.33 -11.68
C THR A 123 6.85 -1.09 -11.99
N ARG A 124 7.30 -1.73 -13.06
CA ARG A 124 6.95 -3.12 -13.37
C ARG A 124 7.48 -4.09 -12.31
N ARG A 125 8.70 -3.84 -11.78
CA ARG A 125 9.25 -4.57 -10.62
C ARG A 125 8.41 -4.36 -9.38
N PHE A 126 7.97 -3.13 -9.17
CA PHE A 126 7.11 -2.80 -8.03
C PHE A 126 5.75 -3.51 -8.15
N GLY A 127 5.13 -3.52 -9.33
CA GLY A 127 3.90 -4.25 -9.59
C GLY A 127 4.02 -5.75 -9.28
N SER A 128 5.13 -6.38 -9.68
CA SER A 128 5.39 -7.79 -9.38
C SER A 128 5.62 -8.04 -7.89
N PHE A 129 6.33 -7.15 -7.19
CA PHE A 129 6.53 -7.21 -5.73
C PHE A 129 5.22 -7.04 -4.96
N ALA A 130 4.39 -6.06 -5.35
CA ALA A 130 3.07 -5.82 -4.76
C ALA A 130 2.01 -6.84 -5.20
N LYS A 131 2.31 -7.67 -6.20
CA LYS A 131 1.36 -8.62 -6.81
C LYS A 131 0.10 -7.95 -7.35
N VAL A 132 0.25 -6.79 -7.99
CA VAL A 132 -0.82 -6.03 -8.66
C VAL A 132 -0.58 -5.99 -10.16
N PRO A 133 -1.65 -6.09 -10.99
CA PRO A 133 -1.53 -6.03 -12.44
C PRO A 133 -0.91 -4.73 -12.93
N VAL A 134 -0.09 -4.81 -13.99
CA VAL A 134 0.56 -3.68 -14.65
C VAL A 134 0.18 -3.66 -16.13
N LEU A 135 -0.26 -2.51 -16.62
CA LEU A 135 -0.47 -2.18 -18.02
C LEU A 135 0.59 -1.16 -18.45
N ASP A 136 1.32 -1.44 -19.53
CA ASP A 136 2.49 -0.69 -20.01
C ASP A 136 2.29 -0.26 -21.48
N PRO A 137 1.74 0.95 -21.73
CA PRO A 137 1.38 1.37 -23.09
C PRO A 137 2.59 1.66 -23.96
N ALA A 138 2.49 1.28 -25.23
CA ALA A 138 3.47 1.59 -26.27
C ALA A 138 3.25 2.96 -26.94
N THR A 139 2.02 3.48 -26.94
CA THR A 139 1.64 4.78 -27.49
C THR A 139 0.60 5.47 -26.62
N PRO A 140 0.41 6.79 -26.74
CA PRO A 140 -0.67 7.50 -26.04
C PRO A 140 -2.06 6.93 -26.33
N GLU A 141 -2.34 6.51 -27.59
CA GLU A 141 -3.61 5.91 -27.98
C GLU A 141 -3.86 4.57 -27.28
N GLN A 142 -2.83 3.72 -27.22
CA GLN A 142 -2.93 2.46 -26.49
C GLN A 142 -3.16 2.73 -24.99
N GLY A 143 -2.45 3.72 -24.43
CA GLY A 143 -2.62 4.14 -23.04
C GLY A 143 -4.03 4.66 -22.74
N PHE A 144 -4.65 5.39 -23.67
CA PHE A 144 -6.04 5.83 -23.59
C PHE A 144 -7.00 4.63 -23.46
N ALA A 145 -6.78 3.58 -24.27
CA ALA A 145 -7.57 2.36 -24.20
C ALA A 145 -7.29 1.57 -22.91
N MET A 146 -6.02 1.48 -22.49
CA MET A 146 -5.60 0.78 -21.26
C MET A 146 -6.17 1.44 -20.01
N MET A 147 -6.24 2.77 -19.95
CA MET A 147 -6.81 3.48 -18.78
C MET A 147 -8.26 3.04 -18.55
N ARG A 148 -9.07 2.92 -19.60
CA ARG A 148 -10.45 2.45 -19.50
C ARG A 148 -10.51 0.98 -19.09
N ALA A 149 -9.68 0.13 -19.70
CA ALA A 149 -9.62 -1.30 -19.39
C ALA A 149 -9.12 -1.57 -17.96
N ALA A 150 -8.27 -0.70 -17.40
CA ALA A 150 -7.74 -0.82 -16.05
C ALA A 150 -8.83 -0.73 -14.97
N PHE A 151 -9.81 0.17 -15.14
CA PHE A 151 -10.96 0.25 -14.23
C PHE A 151 -11.80 -1.02 -14.26
N ASP A 152 -12.08 -1.55 -15.46
CA ASP A 152 -12.86 -2.77 -15.63
C ASP A 152 -12.13 -4.00 -15.07
N LEU A 153 -10.79 -4.07 -15.24
CA LEU A 153 -9.95 -5.11 -14.64
C LEU A 153 -9.97 -5.03 -13.11
N SER A 154 -9.81 -3.83 -12.56
CA SER A 154 -9.82 -3.59 -11.12
C SER A 154 -11.14 -4.03 -10.49
N GLU A 155 -12.28 -3.67 -11.08
CA GLU A 155 -13.61 -4.06 -10.59
C GLU A 155 -13.86 -5.56 -10.71
N ARG A 156 -13.46 -6.18 -11.85
CA ARG A 156 -13.62 -7.61 -12.08
C ARG A 156 -12.90 -8.45 -11.02
N TYR A 157 -11.72 -8.01 -10.61
CA TYR A 157 -10.83 -8.76 -9.73
C TYR A 157 -10.68 -8.18 -8.32
N HIS A 158 -11.38 -7.09 -8.02
CA HIS A 158 -11.29 -6.39 -6.72
C HIS A 158 -9.84 -6.14 -6.29
N THR A 159 -9.02 -5.60 -7.19
CA THR A 159 -7.60 -5.35 -7.00
C THR A 159 -7.19 -4.00 -7.56
N PRO A 160 -6.23 -3.30 -6.94
CA PRO A 160 -5.59 -2.17 -7.60
C PRO A 160 -4.97 -2.60 -8.93
N VAL A 161 -4.93 -1.69 -9.91
CA VAL A 161 -4.28 -1.91 -11.22
C VAL A 161 -3.36 -0.74 -11.50
N ILE A 162 -2.12 -1.02 -11.90
CA ILE A 162 -1.15 0.00 -12.30
C ILE A 162 -1.21 0.21 -13.81
N VAL A 163 -1.33 1.47 -14.23
CA VAL A 163 -1.05 1.93 -15.60
C VAL A 163 0.27 2.67 -15.56
N ARG A 164 1.26 2.15 -16.28
CA ARG A 164 2.67 2.58 -16.22
C ARG A 164 3.14 3.17 -17.56
N PRO A 165 2.84 4.40 -17.89
CA PRO A 165 3.48 5.07 -19.03
C PRO A 165 4.86 5.59 -18.66
N THR A 166 5.71 5.82 -19.67
CA THR A 166 6.98 6.52 -19.50
C THR A 166 6.87 7.98 -19.92
N THR A 167 7.87 8.79 -19.56
CA THR A 167 7.93 10.23 -19.87
C THR A 167 7.58 10.52 -21.34
N ARG A 168 8.06 9.70 -22.28
CA ARG A 168 7.80 9.91 -23.72
C ARG A 168 6.33 9.73 -24.07
N ILE A 169 5.68 8.74 -23.51
CA ILE A 169 4.23 8.51 -23.71
C ILE A 169 3.43 9.65 -23.08
N ASN A 170 3.81 10.09 -21.88
CA ASN A 170 3.10 11.17 -21.16
C ASN A 170 3.12 12.50 -21.89
N HIS A 171 4.22 12.80 -22.60
CA HIS A 171 4.42 14.09 -23.26
C HIS A 171 4.32 14.04 -24.80
N ALA A 172 4.11 12.86 -25.40
CA ALA A 172 3.80 12.78 -26.82
C ALA A 172 2.39 13.32 -27.10
N SER A 173 2.21 14.01 -28.22
CA SER A 173 0.93 14.59 -28.61
C SER A 173 0.39 13.94 -29.86
N THR A 174 -0.89 13.60 -29.84
CA THR A 174 -1.62 13.04 -30.99
C THR A 174 -3.09 13.43 -30.96
N PHE A 175 -3.85 13.03 -31.96
CA PHE A 175 -5.27 13.38 -32.06
C PHE A 175 -6.15 12.29 -31.45
N PHE A 176 -7.05 12.70 -30.56
CA PHE A 176 -8.04 11.85 -29.92
C PHE A 176 -9.46 12.32 -30.22
N GLU A 177 -10.38 11.36 -30.28
CA GLU A 177 -11.82 11.63 -30.25
C GLU A 177 -12.29 11.43 -28.80
N VAL A 178 -12.62 12.55 -28.14
CA VAL A 178 -13.00 12.57 -26.72
C VAL A 178 -14.41 13.07 -26.50
N ALA A 179 -15.06 12.64 -25.43
CA ALA A 179 -16.36 13.15 -25.01
C ALA A 179 -16.25 14.62 -24.61
N GLU A 180 -17.29 15.41 -24.91
CA GLU A 180 -17.34 16.83 -24.52
C GLU A 180 -17.84 17.03 -23.10
N GLU A 181 -18.70 16.13 -22.64
CA GLU A 181 -19.25 16.07 -21.30
C GLU A 181 -19.02 14.66 -20.74
N THR A 182 -18.58 14.57 -19.51
CA THR A 182 -18.35 13.30 -18.81
C THR A 182 -18.89 13.41 -17.38
N HIS A 183 -19.33 12.29 -16.85
CA HIS A 183 -19.88 12.20 -15.50
C HIS A 183 -19.20 11.08 -14.74
N GLY A 184 -19.03 11.28 -13.43
CA GLY A 184 -18.65 10.20 -12.53
C GLY A 184 -19.69 9.07 -12.60
N ARG A 185 -19.23 7.85 -12.40
CA ARG A 185 -20.14 6.70 -12.34
C ARG A 185 -21.09 6.88 -11.14
N PRO A 186 -22.40 6.60 -11.30
CA PRO A 186 -23.31 6.57 -10.14
C PRO A 186 -22.79 5.61 -9.08
N LEU A 187 -22.69 6.07 -7.85
CA LEU A 187 -22.32 5.23 -6.72
C LEU A 187 -23.45 4.25 -6.40
N PRO A 188 -23.12 3.04 -5.87
CA PRO A 188 -24.14 2.10 -5.38
C PRO A 188 -25.05 2.77 -4.34
N GLU A 189 -26.37 2.57 -4.47
CA GLU A 189 -27.34 3.14 -3.53
C GLU A 189 -27.10 2.67 -2.08
N GLU A 190 -26.58 1.43 -1.93
CA GLU A 190 -26.26 0.85 -0.64
C GLU A 190 -25.04 1.52 0.03
N GLY A 191 -24.21 2.21 -0.75
CA GLY A 191 -22.97 2.84 -0.28
C GLY A 191 -21.99 1.86 0.36
N PHE A 192 -21.20 2.33 1.31
CA PHE A 192 -20.25 1.47 2.03
C PHE A 192 -20.98 0.38 2.84
N GLN A 193 -20.67 -0.87 2.53
CA GLN A 193 -21.17 -2.04 3.23
C GLN A 193 -20.09 -2.59 4.16
N LYS A 194 -20.42 -2.65 5.45
CA LYS A 194 -19.51 -3.20 6.46
C LYS A 194 -19.27 -4.69 6.22
N ASP A 195 -18.01 -5.07 6.09
CA ASP A 195 -17.55 -6.45 5.90
C ASP A 195 -16.26 -6.68 6.70
N PRO A 196 -16.10 -7.80 7.40
CA PRO A 196 -14.86 -8.13 8.10
C PRO A 196 -13.61 -8.11 7.23
N LYS A 197 -13.73 -8.27 5.90
CA LYS A 197 -12.60 -8.19 4.96
C LYS A 197 -11.92 -6.82 4.95
N TRP A 198 -12.65 -5.73 5.27
CA TRP A 198 -12.11 -4.37 5.30
C TRP A 198 -11.19 -4.09 6.48
N VAL A 199 -11.08 -5.04 7.41
CA VAL A 199 -10.18 -4.95 8.56
C VAL A 199 -9.09 -6.00 8.43
N ILE A 200 -7.85 -5.57 8.17
CA ILE A 200 -6.73 -6.48 7.97
C ILE A 200 -6.29 -7.13 9.29
N PHE A 201 -6.29 -8.46 9.33
CA PHE A 201 -5.79 -9.28 10.45
C PHE A 201 -4.92 -10.42 9.93
N PRO A 202 -4.01 -11.01 10.74
CA PRO A 202 -3.11 -12.08 10.30
C PRO A 202 -3.81 -13.25 9.60
N LYS A 203 -4.97 -13.71 10.11
CA LYS A 203 -5.76 -14.76 9.47
C LYS A 203 -6.24 -14.33 8.09
N ARG A 204 -6.79 -13.12 7.96
CA ARG A 204 -7.25 -12.58 6.66
C ARG A 204 -6.07 -12.44 5.69
N ALA A 205 -4.92 -11.95 6.15
CA ALA A 205 -3.73 -11.80 5.32
C ALA A 205 -3.25 -13.14 4.75
N PHE A 206 -3.28 -14.22 5.53
CA PHE A 206 -2.94 -15.57 5.07
C PHE A 206 -3.91 -16.07 3.98
N GLU A 207 -5.20 -15.91 4.18
CA GLU A 207 -6.25 -16.31 3.21
C GLU A 207 -6.12 -15.48 1.92
N ALA A 208 -5.97 -14.14 2.06
CA ALA A 208 -5.83 -13.21 0.94
C ALA A 208 -4.60 -13.51 0.07
N HIS A 209 -3.48 -13.96 0.65
CA HIS A 209 -2.30 -14.33 -0.13
C HIS A 209 -2.62 -15.45 -1.16
N GLY A 210 -3.38 -16.46 -0.74
CA GLY A 210 -3.84 -17.53 -1.64
C GLY A 210 -4.83 -17.00 -2.70
N GLU A 211 -5.73 -16.09 -2.33
CA GLU A 211 -6.66 -15.44 -3.26
C GLU A 211 -5.92 -14.61 -4.31
N ILE A 212 -4.91 -13.82 -3.89
CA ILE A 212 -4.06 -13.02 -4.78
C ILE A 212 -3.37 -13.91 -5.82
N ASN A 213 -2.78 -15.03 -5.42
CA ASN A 213 -2.09 -15.94 -6.33
C ASN A 213 -3.06 -16.54 -7.37
N ARG A 214 -4.26 -16.98 -6.95
CA ARG A 214 -5.28 -17.48 -7.88
C ARG A 214 -5.78 -16.40 -8.84
N ARG A 215 -6.01 -15.19 -8.34
CA ARG A 215 -6.43 -14.02 -9.11
C ARG A 215 -5.41 -13.67 -10.18
N LEU A 216 -4.11 -13.63 -9.84
CA LEU A 216 -3.05 -13.35 -10.81
C LEU A 216 -2.98 -14.40 -11.91
N ALA A 217 -3.16 -15.68 -11.59
CA ALA A 217 -3.21 -16.73 -12.58
C ALA A 217 -4.39 -16.54 -13.56
N GLN A 218 -5.57 -16.14 -13.05
CA GLN A 218 -6.73 -15.86 -13.88
C GLN A 218 -6.54 -14.61 -14.75
N ILE A 219 -5.93 -13.56 -14.22
CA ILE A 219 -5.60 -12.34 -14.99
C ILE A 219 -4.61 -12.67 -16.11
N ALA A 220 -3.57 -13.48 -15.83
CA ALA A 220 -2.63 -13.93 -16.86
C ALA A 220 -3.33 -14.70 -17.99
N TRP A 221 -4.33 -15.52 -17.64
CA TRP A 221 -5.16 -16.23 -18.61
C TRP A 221 -6.01 -15.26 -19.45
N ASP A 222 -6.65 -14.27 -18.80
CA ASP A 222 -7.45 -13.24 -19.47
C ASP A 222 -6.60 -12.39 -20.44
N TYR A 223 -5.35 -12.11 -20.11
CA TYR A 223 -4.42 -11.37 -20.96
C TYR A 223 -4.11 -12.07 -22.29
N THR A 224 -4.42 -13.34 -22.37
CA THR A 224 -4.31 -14.14 -23.61
C THR A 224 -5.67 -14.33 -24.29
N HIS A 225 -6.76 -14.54 -23.54
CA HIS A 225 -8.01 -15.07 -24.07
C HIS A 225 -9.18 -14.06 -24.10
N ASP A 226 -9.18 -13.05 -23.21
CA ASP A 226 -10.20 -12.01 -23.23
C ASP A 226 -9.81 -10.90 -24.23
N PRO A 227 -10.58 -10.70 -25.32
CA PRO A 227 -10.27 -9.66 -26.32
C PRO A 227 -10.10 -8.26 -25.74
N ALA A 228 -10.74 -7.96 -24.59
CA ALA A 228 -10.60 -6.66 -23.93
C ALA A 228 -9.15 -6.38 -23.47
N PHE A 229 -8.39 -7.43 -23.16
CA PHE A 229 -7.01 -7.33 -22.68
C PHE A 229 -5.99 -7.93 -23.64
N ALA A 230 -6.33 -9.00 -24.35
CA ALA A 230 -5.45 -9.67 -25.30
C ALA A 230 -4.98 -8.72 -26.43
N GLN A 231 -5.78 -7.74 -26.80
CA GLN A 231 -5.44 -6.72 -27.78
C GLN A 231 -4.18 -5.91 -27.43
N PHE A 232 -3.75 -5.91 -26.16
CA PHE A 232 -2.55 -5.21 -25.71
C PHE A 232 -1.27 -6.05 -25.88
N ASN A 233 -1.40 -7.33 -26.28
CA ASN A 233 -0.30 -8.28 -26.46
C ASN A 233 -0.30 -8.81 -27.91
N GLU A 234 0.00 -7.91 -28.84
CA GLU A 234 -0.08 -8.21 -30.27
C GLU A 234 1.09 -9.06 -30.75
N VAL A 235 0.80 -10.08 -31.58
CA VAL A 235 1.81 -10.91 -32.26
C VAL A 235 1.60 -10.83 -33.75
N PHE A 236 2.70 -10.58 -34.52
CA PHE A 236 2.68 -10.59 -35.95
C PHE A 236 4.00 -11.10 -36.54
N GLU A 237 4.00 -11.46 -37.85
CA GLU A 237 5.20 -11.86 -38.59
C GLU A 237 5.56 -10.83 -39.64
N GLY A 238 6.87 -10.67 -39.92
CA GLY A 238 7.39 -9.77 -40.91
C GLY A 238 8.70 -10.28 -41.54
N GLY A 239 9.29 -9.50 -42.44
CA GLY A 239 10.50 -9.88 -43.19
C GLY A 239 10.24 -10.94 -44.26
N GLY A 240 11.29 -11.39 -44.97
CA GLY A 240 11.18 -12.34 -46.08
C GLY A 240 10.83 -11.68 -47.42
N GLU A 241 10.74 -12.49 -48.49
CA GLU A 241 10.28 -12.06 -49.81
C GLU A 241 8.73 -12.26 -49.86
N GLY A 242 7.94 -11.28 -49.42
CA GLY A 242 6.47 -11.40 -49.49
C GLY A 242 5.72 -10.58 -48.47
N GLU A 243 4.47 -10.31 -48.76
CA GLU A 243 3.55 -9.45 -48.00
C GLU A 243 3.55 -9.72 -46.48
N THR A 244 3.45 -8.64 -45.70
CA THR A 244 3.22 -8.68 -44.27
C THR A 244 1.99 -9.54 -43.99
N ILE A 245 2.16 -10.72 -43.41
CA ILE A 245 1.05 -11.58 -43.04
C ILE A 245 0.45 -11.02 -41.73
N GLY A 246 -0.84 -10.67 -41.79
CA GLY A 246 -1.57 -9.99 -40.71
C GLY A 246 -1.55 -10.69 -39.35
N VAL A 247 -2.12 -10.00 -38.37
CA VAL A 247 -2.27 -10.39 -36.96
C VAL A 247 -2.61 -11.87 -36.79
N VAL A 248 -1.75 -12.62 -36.12
CA VAL A 248 -2.01 -14.00 -35.72
C VAL A 248 -2.87 -13.98 -34.46
N GLN A 249 -4.19 -13.94 -34.62
CA GLN A 249 -5.12 -14.23 -33.53
C GLN A 249 -5.39 -15.75 -33.51
N ASN A 250 -5.04 -16.39 -32.38
CA ASN A 250 -5.46 -17.76 -32.06
C ASN A 250 -5.13 -18.87 -33.09
N GLY A 251 -3.86 -19.26 -33.18
CA GLY A 251 -3.45 -20.48 -33.88
C GLY A 251 -2.94 -20.22 -35.30
N VAL A 252 -1.76 -20.79 -35.58
CA VAL A 252 -1.10 -20.75 -36.88
C VAL A 252 -1.92 -21.58 -37.88
N GLU A 253 -2.86 -20.99 -38.61
CA GLU A 253 -3.41 -21.55 -39.83
C GLU A 253 -2.63 -21.01 -41.04
N GLY A 254 -1.73 -21.78 -41.51
CA GLY A 254 -0.92 -21.45 -42.72
C GLY A 254 0.40 -22.17 -42.81
N ALA A 255 0.41 -23.50 -42.72
CA ALA A 255 1.58 -24.31 -43.04
C ALA A 255 1.91 -24.27 -44.52
N GLY A 256 2.77 -23.34 -44.95
CA GLY A 256 3.25 -23.25 -46.33
C GLY A 256 4.54 -22.47 -46.50
N ALA A 257 4.90 -21.64 -45.52
CA ALA A 257 6.12 -20.84 -45.50
C ALA A 257 7.10 -21.40 -44.44
N SER A 258 8.42 -21.36 -44.69
CA SER A 258 9.42 -21.76 -43.70
C SER A 258 9.21 -20.96 -42.38
N ALA A 259 9.33 -21.64 -41.23
CA ALA A 259 9.19 -21.03 -39.92
C ALA A 259 10.01 -19.73 -39.76
N PRO A 260 9.58 -18.72 -39.01
CA PRO A 260 10.38 -17.52 -38.77
C PRO A 260 11.72 -17.92 -38.13
N ALA A 261 12.80 -17.26 -38.54
CA ALA A 261 14.14 -17.60 -38.05
C ALA A 261 14.39 -17.05 -36.64
N VAL A 262 13.77 -15.93 -36.28
CA VAL A 262 14.04 -15.20 -35.05
C VAL A 262 12.77 -14.57 -34.48
N GLY A 263 12.75 -14.33 -33.15
CA GLY A 263 11.76 -13.61 -32.45
C GLY A 263 12.23 -12.24 -31.93
N ILE A 264 11.28 -11.31 -31.79
CA ILE A 264 11.52 -9.98 -31.25
C ILE A 264 10.41 -9.74 -30.24
N VAL A 265 10.75 -9.48 -28.98
CA VAL A 265 9.81 -9.09 -27.93
C VAL A 265 10.09 -7.64 -27.55
N ALA A 266 9.05 -6.82 -27.41
CA ALA A 266 9.23 -5.46 -26.96
C ALA A 266 8.07 -5.01 -26.07
N GLY A 267 8.36 -4.22 -25.00
CA GLY A 267 7.38 -3.70 -24.07
C GLY A 267 7.35 -2.19 -23.99
N GLY A 268 6.20 -1.65 -23.57
CA GLY A 268 6.02 -0.22 -23.41
C GLY A 268 6.42 0.57 -24.67
N VAL A 269 6.96 1.76 -24.51
CA VAL A 269 7.40 2.62 -25.64
C VAL A 269 8.44 1.95 -26.53
N SER A 270 9.24 1.01 -26.00
CA SER A 270 10.20 0.24 -26.80
C SER A 270 9.53 -0.59 -27.91
N ALA A 271 8.26 -0.98 -27.71
CA ALA A 271 7.51 -1.69 -28.77
C ALA A 271 7.21 -0.77 -29.96
N ALA A 272 6.87 0.51 -29.72
CA ALA A 272 6.70 1.49 -30.79
C ALA A 272 8.02 1.76 -31.54
N TYR A 273 9.10 1.96 -30.81
CA TYR A 273 10.43 2.17 -31.41
C TYR A 273 10.92 0.96 -32.20
N ALA A 274 10.66 -0.26 -31.72
CA ALA A 274 11.06 -1.48 -32.42
C ALA A 274 10.26 -1.67 -33.73
N ARG A 275 8.97 -1.33 -33.76
CA ARG A 275 8.14 -1.34 -34.98
C ARG A 275 8.67 -0.36 -36.02
N GLU A 276 8.97 0.89 -35.60
CA GLU A 276 9.54 1.90 -36.48
C GLU A 276 10.92 1.48 -36.99
N ALA A 277 11.77 0.93 -36.10
CA ALA A 277 13.09 0.41 -36.51
C ALA A 277 12.99 -0.71 -37.55
N LEU A 278 12.04 -1.64 -37.39
CA LEU A 278 11.79 -2.70 -38.37
C LEU A 278 11.31 -2.14 -39.70
N SER A 279 10.37 -1.20 -39.70
CA SER A 279 9.89 -0.51 -40.91
C SER A 279 11.03 0.18 -41.66
N LEU A 280 11.92 0.87 -40.95
CA LEU A 280 13.10 1.53 -41.54
C LEU A 280 14.09 0.52 -42.10
N ILE A 281 14.36 -0.58 -41.40
CA ILE A 281 15.24 -1.64 -41.86
C ILE A 281 14.69 -2.29 -43.14
N GLU A 282 13.40 -2.63 -43.16
CA GLU A 282 12.76 -3.24 -44.35
C GLU A 282 12.76 -2.31 -45.56
N ALA A 283 12.46 -1.03 -45.37
CA ALA A 283 12.47 -0.03 -46.43
C ALA A 283 13.90 0.15 -47.03
N GLN A 284 14.93 0.21 -46.18
CA GLN A 284 16.31 0.36 -46.62
C GLN A 284 16.84 -0.93 -47.26
N ALA A 285 16.56 -2.09 -46.68
CA ALA A 285 16.95 -3.39 -47.19
C ALA A 285 16.36 -3.65 -48.59
N SER A 286 15.08 -3.32 -48.78
CA SER A 286 14.39 -3.40 -50.07
C SER A 286 15.07 -2.54 -51.14
N ARG A 287 15.47 -1.30 -50.81
CA ARG A 287 16.19 -0.41 -51.74
C ARG A 287 17.58 -0.94 -52.07
N ALA A 288 18.24 -1.61 -51.14
CA ALA A 288 19.56 -2.18 -51.31
C ALA A 288 19.56 -3.60 -51.93
N GLY A 289 18.39 -4.22 -52.13
CA GLY A 289 18.27 -5.60 -52.57
C GLY A 289 18.77 -6.62 -51.56
N ILE A 290 18.78 -6.29 -50.27
CA ILE A 290 19.24 -7.15 -49.17
C ILE A 290 18.01 -7.81 -48.52
N PRO A 291 17.86 -9.13 -48.46
CA PRO A 291 16.71 -9.75 -47.83
C PRO A 291 16.75 -9.58 -46.31
N VAL A 292 15.62 -9.20 -45.68
CA VAL A 292 15.45 -9.20 -44.22
C VAL A 292 15.04 -10.62 -43.76
N PRO A 293 15.64 -11.17 -42.70
CA PRO A 293 15.19 -12.46 -42.15
C PRO A 293 13.74 -12.44 -41.78
N ARG A 294 13.03 -13.57 -41.94
CA ARG A 294 11.69 -13.68 -41.38
C ARG A 294 11.75 -13.61 -39.84
N TYR A 295 10.94 -12.80 -39.28
CA TYR A 295 10.83 -12.63 -37.83
C TYR A 295 9.39 -12.72 -37.35
N ARG A 296 9.22 -13.09 -36.08
CA ARG A 296 7.98 -12.94 -35.34
C ARG A 296 8.18 -11.86 -34.28
N PHE A 297 7.24 -10.92 -34.19
CA PHE A 297 7.26 -9.82 -33.24
C PHE A 297 6.14 -10.01 -32.22
N MET A 298 6.43 -9.77 -30.95
CA MET A 298 5.45 -9.71 -29.86
C MET A 298 5.59 -8.37 -29.14
N ALA A 299 4.52 -7.56 -29.16
CA ALA A 299 4.38 -6.42 -28.27
C ALA A 299 3.77 -6.89 -26.95
N VAL A 300 4.35 -6.49 -25.82
CA VAL A 300 3.84 -6.83 -24.48
C VAL A 300 3.38 -5.55 -23.81
N GLY A 301 2.06 -5.34 -23.77
CA GLY A 301 1.43 -4.23 -23.05
C GLY A 301 0.95 -4.61 -21.66
N THR A 302 1.04 -5.90 -21.26
CA THR A 302 0.65 -6.39 -19.94
C THR A 302 1.81 -7.16 -19.32
N PRO A 303 2.87 -6.46 -18.84
CA PRO A 303 4.08 -7.12 -18.35
C PRO A 303 3.90 -7.91 -17.06
N TYR A 304 2.87 -7.62 -16.27
CA TYR A 304 2.56 -8.37 -15.06
C TYR A 304 1.06 -8.43 -14.76
N PRO A 305 0.50 -9.64 -14.47
CA PRO A 305 1.17 -10.92 -14.68
C PRO A 305 1.50 -11.13 -16.17
N PHE A 306 2.60 -11.82 -16.45
CA PHE A 306 3.08 -12.00 -17.83
C PHE A 306 2.11 -12.87 -18.66
N PRO A 307 1.79 -12.54 -19.94
CA PRO A 307 0.92 -13.31 -20.82
C PRO A 307 1.63 -14.57 -21.35
N ALA A 308 1.93 -15.50 -20.44
CA ALA A 308 2.81 -16.64 -20.71
C ALA A 308 2.31 -17.58 -21.82
N GLU A 309 0.98 -17.69 -22.01
CA GLU A 309 0.44 -18.54 -23.08
C GLU A 309 0.60 -17.88 -24.46
N THR A 310 0.36 -16.58 -24.60
CA THR A 310 0.67 -15.82 -25.82
C THR A 310 2.16 -15.90 -26.14
N ALA A 311 3.02 -15.73 -25.12
CA ALA A 311 4.46 -15.82 -25.31
C ALA A 311 4.93 -17.24 -25.67
N ALA A 312 4.27 -18.30 -25.19
CA ALA A 312 4.57 -19.67 -25.57
C ALA A 312 4.25 -19.92 -27.05
N VAL A 313 3.09 -19.48 -27.52
CA VAL A 313 2.70 -19.55 -28.93
C VAL A 313 3.66 -18.71 -29.81
N PHE A 314 4.00 -17.51 -29.34
CA PHE A 314 5.01 -16.68 -30.01
C PHE A 314 6.35 -17.42 -30.15
N ALA A 315 6.80 -18.15 -29.13
CA ALA A 315 8.10 -18.82 -29.11
C ALA A 315 8.14 -20.13 -29.91
N GLU A 316 7.02 -20.66 -30.38
CA GLU A 316 7.00 -21.93 -31.13
C GLU A 316 7.86 -21.86 -32.37
N GLY A 317 8.82 -22.82 -32.48
CA GLY A 317 9.74 -22.96 -33.60
C GLY A 317 10.88 -21.93 -33.65
N LEU A 318 10.95 -21.00 -32.68
CA LEU A 318 12.04 -20.05 -32.58
C LEU A 318 13.23 -20.66 -31.82
N THR A 319 14.44 -20.22 -32.21
CA THR A 319 15.71 -20.58 -31.53
C THR A 319 16.36 -19.37 -30.86
N ASP A 320 16.08 -18.18 -31.35
CA ASP A 320 16.67 -16.93 -30.88
C ASP A 320 15.59 -15.87 -30.76
N VAL A 321 15.56 -15.19 -29.63
CA VAL A 321 14.67 -14.06 -29.35
C VAL A 321 15.48 -12.91 -28.79
N ILE A 322 15.28 -11.69 -29.31
CA ILE A 322 15.83 -10.46 -28.74
C ILE A 322 14.72 -9.68 -28.05
N VAL A 323 15.04 -9.13 -26.86
CA VAL A 323 14.08 -8.38 -26.03
C VAL A 323 14.49 -6.92 -25.94
N PHE A 324 13.54 -6.01 -26.20
CA PHE A 324 13.70 -4.56 -26.04
C PHE A 324 12.70 -4.03 -25.01
N GLU A 325 13.21 -3.44 -23.99
CA GLU A 325 12.45 -2.83 -22.90
C GLU A 325 13.28 -1.74 -22.24
N GLU A 326 12.64 -0.77 -21.63
CA GLU A 326 13.33 0.25 -20.86
C GLU A 326 13.58 -0.22 -19.42
N LEU A 327 14.48 0.48 -18.70
CA LEU A 327 14.82 0.23 -17.30
C LEU A 327 15.35 -1.20 -17.06
N ASP A 328 14.64 -2.02 -16.31
CA ASP A 328 15.09 -3.36 -15.89
C ASP A 328 14.78 -4.46 -16.92
N SER A 329 15.37 -5.63 -16.72
CA SER A 329 15.21 -6.84 -17.56
C SER A 329 13.95 -7.65 -17.20
N VAL A 330 12.77 -7.00 -17.14
CA VAL A 330 11.53 -7.65 -16.69
C VAL A 330 11.03 -8.66 -17.72
N LEU A 331 10.88 -8.25 -18.97
CA LEU A 331 10.39 -9.14 -20.06
C LEU A 331 11.43 -10.19 -20.45
N GLU A 332 12.71 -9.82 -20.44
CA GLU A 332 13.80 -10.77 -20.72
C GLU A 332 13.80 -11.90 -19.68
N GLU A 333 13.65 -11.60 -18.40
CA GLU A 333 13.54 -12.60 -17.33
C GLU A 333 12.28 -13.45 -17.46
N GLU A 334 11.12 -12.88 -17.83
CA GLU A 334 9.91 -13.66 -18.06
C GLU A 334 10.05 -14.60 -19.26
N MET A 335 10.72 -14.17 -20.34
CA MET A 335 11.05 -15.06 -21.49
C MET A 335 12.03 -16.16 -21.09
N LEU A 336 13.01 -15.89 -20.25
CA LEU A 336 13.93 -16.91 -19.71
C LEU A 336 13.19 -17.90 -18.80
N LYS A 337 12.31 -17.43 -17.93
CA LYS A 337 11.44 -18.28 -17.08
C LYS A 337 10.53 -19.17 -17.93
N LEU A 338 9.93 -18.61 -18.97
CA LEU A 338 9.09 -19.36 -19.92
C LEU A 338 9.89 -20.45 -20.63
N ALA A 339 11.07 -20.08 -21.16
CA ALA A 339 11.95 -21.03 -21.86
C ALA A 339 12.36 -22.19 -20.95
N GLY A 340 12.73 -21.92 -19.69
CA GLY A 340 13.06 -22.93 -18.70
C GLY A 340 11.87 -23.80 -18.33
N ALA A 341 10.73 -23.21 -17.99
CA ALA A 341 9.53 -23.91 -17.55
C ALA A 341 8.91 -24.80 -18.64
N ARG A 342 8.99 -24.39 -19.91
CA ARG A 342 8.46 -25.12 -21.06
C ARG A 342 9.52 -25.97 -21.78
N HIS A 343 10.77 -25.98 -21.30
CA HIS A 343 11.91 -26.68 -21.93
C HIS A 343 12.11 -26.32 -23.40
N LEU A 344 11.95 -25.01 -23.74
CA LEU A 344 12.15 -24.53 -25.10
C LEU A 344 13.65 -24.37 -25.41
N PRO A 345 14.13 -24.75 -26.59
CA PRO A 345 15.53 -24.53 -27.01
C PRO A 345 15.77 -23.07 -27.45
N LEU A 346 15.35 -22.12 -26.61
CA LEU A 346 15.31 -20.71 -26.92
C LEU A 346 16.50 -19.97 -26.30
N ARG A 347 17.26 -19.26 -27.09
CA ARG A 347 18.27 -18.32 -26.63
C ARG A 347 17.65 -16.95 -26.56
N VAL A 348 17.63 -16.38 -25.34
CA VAL A 348 17.10 -15.04 -25.09
C VAL A 348 18.24 -14.05 -25.04
N HIS A 349 18.15 -13.00 -25.83
CA HIS A 349 19.12 -11.92 -25.99
C HIS A 349 18.48 -10.61 -25.49
N GLY A 350 19.20 -9.81 -24.72
CA GLY A 350 18.67 -8.56 -24.18
C GLY A 350 19.70 -7.82 -23.34
N LYS A 351 19.26 -7.28 -22.22
CA LYS A 351 20.09 -6.54 -21.25
C LYS A 351 21.10 -7.45 -20.56
N LEU A 352 20.66 -8.65 -20.14
CA LEU A 352 21.50 -9.63 -19.43
C LEU A 352 22.63 -10.18 -20.31
N THR A 353 22.44 -10.17 -21.63
CA THR A 353 23.47 -10.57 -22.59
C THR A 353 24.25 -9.39 -23.16
N GLY A 354 23.93 -8.15 -22.77
CA GLY A 354 24.57 -6.93 -23.27
C GLY A 354 24.13 -6.53 -24.68
N GLU A 355 23.08 -7.12 -25.22
CA GLU A 355 22.58 -6.87 -26.57
C GLU A 355 21.46 -5.83 -26.61
N ALA A 356 20.91 -5.44 -25.46
CA ALA A 356 20.03 -4.29 -25.27
C ALA A 356 20.65 -3.29 -24.28
N ASN A 357 20.10 -2.07 -24.22
CA ASN A 357 20.55 -1.07 -23.24
C ASN A 357 20.17 -1.49 -21.82
N ASP A 358 21.10 -1.37 -20.89
CA ASP A 358 20.91 -1.74 -19.47
C ASP A 358 20.34 -0.60 -18.61
N ARG A 359 20.15 0.60 -19.17
CA ARG A 359 19.66 1.80 -18.54
C ARG A 359 19.26 2.84 -19.57
N GLY A 360 18.53 3.86 -19.10
CA GLY A 360 18.15 4.99 -19.95
C GLY A 360 17.03 4.67 -20.93
N GLU A 361 16.80 5.60 -21.83
CA GLU A 361 15.78 5.50 -22.87
C GLU A 361 16.26 4.67 -24.05
N ASN A 362 15.35 3.92 -24.65
CA ASN A 362 15.54 3.39 -26.00
C ASN A 362 15.17 4.46 -27.03
N THR A 363 15.74 4.33 -28.22
CA THR A 363 15.38 5.11 -29.43
C THR A 363 15.24 4.19 -30.62
N THR A 364 14.54 4.65 -31.64
CA THR A 364 14.43 3.91 -32.92
C THR A 364 15.79 3.57 -33.49
N GLU A 365 16.78 4.51 -33.45
CA GLU A 365 18.12 4.33 -33.99
C GLU A 365 18.92 3.28 -33.23
N ASN A 366 18.88 3.31 -31.87
CA ASN A 366 19.63 2.33 -31.08
C ASN A 366 19.05 0.92 -31.25
N ILE A 367 17.74 0.78 -31.33
CA ILE A 367 17.06 -0.50 -31.57
C ILE A 367 17.37 -0.99 -33.01
N ALA A 368 17.28 -0.13 -34.03
CA ALA A 368 17.60 -0.48 -35.41
C ALA A 368 19.04 -1.00 -35.55
N GLY A 369 20.01 -0.32 -34.92
CA GLY A 369 21.41 -0.77 -34.92
C GLY A 369 21.62 -2.14 -34.25
N ARG A 370 20.86 -2.43 -33.18
CA ARG A 370 20.91 -3.73 -32.49
C ARG A 370 20.21 -4.82 -33.27
N LEU A 371 19.05 -4.56 -33.85
CA LEU A 371 18.34 -5.47 -34.74
C LEU A 371 19.19 -5.83 -35.97
N GLY A 372 19.86 -4.87 -36.58
CA GLY A 372 20.77 -5.14 -37.71
C GLY A 372 21.86 -6.16 -37.35
N ARG A 373 22.54 -5.95 -36.20
CA ARG A 373 23.57 -6.90 -35.71
C ARG A 373 22.99 -8.27 -35.36
N PHE A 374 21.79 -8.29 -34.80
CA PHE A 374 21.11 -9.54 -34.46
C PHE A 374 20.73 -10.33 -35.71
N PHE A 375 20.18 -9.67 -36.73
CA PHE A 375 19.86 -10.32 -38.01
C PHE A 375 21.09 -10.84 -38.73
N ASP A 376 22.20 -10.09 -38.78
CA ASP A 376 23.43 -10.51 -39.40
C ASP A 376 24.04 -11.76 -38.75
N ARG A 377 24.01 -11.82 -37.41
CA ARG A 377 24.53 -12.97 -36.66
C ARG A 377 23.70 -14.24 -36.90
N THR A 378 22.40 -14.14 -36.93
CA THR A 378 21.49 -15.27 -37.12
C THR A 378 21.56 -15.82 -38.56
N ARG A 379 21.90 -15.00 -39.55
CA ARG A 379 22.18 -15.41 -40.92
C ARG A 379 23.42 -16.27 -41.01
N THR A 380 24.48 -15.92 -40.31
CA THR A 380 25.77 -16.63 -40.38
C THR A 380 25.73 -18.01 -39.75
N VAL A 381 24.89 -18.22 -38.73
CA VAL A 381 24.73 -19.54 -38.08
C VAL A 381 23.95 -20.52 -38.96
N GLY A 382 23.06 -20.07 -39.84
CA GLY A 382 22.31 -20.92 -40.79
C GLY A 382 23.13 -21.38 -42.00
N SER A 383 24.32 -20.81 -42.21
CA SER A 383 25.17 -21.11 -43.38
C SER A 383 26.41 -22.00 -43.10
N ILE A 384 26.54 -22.56 -41.91
CA ILE A 384 27.60 -23.54 -41.62
C ILE A 384 27.14 -24.91 -42.16
N PRO A 385 27.77 -25.44 -43.26
CA PRO A 385 27.48 -26.78 -43.71
C PRO A 385 27.87 -27.75 -42.60
N SER A 386 27.03 -28.72 -42.31
CA SER A 386 27.34 -29.87 -41.43
C SER A 386 28.65 -30.48 -41.84
N ARG A 387 29.74 -30.19 -41.18
CA ARG A 387 31.02 -30.83 -41.40
C ARG A 387 30.91 -32.25 -40.85
N ALA A 388 30.95 -33.19 -41.77
CA ALA A 388 31.01 -34.61 -41.49
C ALA A 388 32.06 -34.93 -40.43
N ALA A 389 31.70 -35.84 -39.55
CA ALA A 389 32.53 -36.42 -38.51
C ALA A 389 33.85 -36.94 -39.10
N GLY A 390 34.97 -36.51 -38.56
CA GLY A 390 36.26 -37.12 -38.83
C GLY A 390 37.41 -36.13 -38.72
N GLY A 391 38.08 -36.08 -37.60
CA GLY A 391 39.36 -35.39 -37.47
C GLY A 391 39.64 -34.93 -36.02
N THR A 392 40.29 -35.78 -35.27
CA THR A 392 40.92 -35.47 -33.99
C THR A 392 41.99 -34.42 -34.17
N SER A 393 41.84 -33.27 -33.62
CA SER A 393 42.93 -32.29 -33.40
C SER A 393 42.79 -31.72 -32.01
N THR A 394 43.73 -32.05 -31.17
CA THR A 394 43.99 -31.50 -29.85
C THR A 394 44.27 -30.01 -29.98
N CYS A 395 43.44 -29.18 -29.39
CA CYS A 395 43.75 -27.77 -29.14
C CYS A 395 43.52 -27.43 -27.67
N SER A 396 44.59 -26.92 -27.11
CA SER A 396 44.78 -26.60 -25.67
C SER A 396 43.79 -25.57 -25.11
N ASN A 397 43.42 -25.84 -23.88
CA ASN A 397 42.70 -25.00 -22.93
C ASN A 397 42.90 -23.48 -23.04
N LYS A 398 41.82 -22.78 -23.32
CA LYS A 398 41.59 -21.48 -22.73
C LYS A 398 40.17 -21.54 -22.13
N SER A 399 40.08 -21.65 -20.80
CA SER A 399 38.84 -21.59 -20.03
C SER A 399 38.14 -20.27 -20.33
N SER A 400 36.95 -20.34 -20.89
CA SER A 400 36.11 -19.17 -21.15
C SER A 400 35.55 -18.60 -19.82
N LEU A 401 35.36 -17.31 -19.80
CA LEU A 401 34.81 -16.56 -18.64
C LEU A 401 33.48 -17.13 -18.16
N SER A 402 32.72 -17.84 -18.99
CA SER A 402 31.45 -18.49 -18.69
C SER A 402 31.57 -19.68 -17.70
N GLU A 403 32.72 -20.41 -17.71
CA GLU A 403 32.94 -21.49 -16.73
C GLU A 403 33.25 -20.96 -15.32
N LYS A 404 33.83 -19.75 -15.20
CA LYS A 404 34.09 -19.13 -13.90
C LYS A 404 32.85 -18.50 -13.24
N ILE A 405 31.89 -18.04 -14.05
CA ILE A 405 30.63 -17.44 -13.50
C ILE A 405 29.65 -18.54 -13.05
N GLY A 406 29.67 -19.72 -13.71
CA GLY A 406 28.80 -20.84 -13.34
C GLY A 406 29.13 -21.51 -12.01
N SER A 407 30.40 -21.41 -11.54
CA SER A 407 30.84 -22.09 -10.30
C SER A 407 30.72 -21.21 -9.03
N GLU A 408 30.53 -19.90 -9.15
CA GLU A 408 30.42 -18.99 -8.00
C GLU A 408 28.98 -18.54 -7.66
N LEU A 409 27.99 -18.84 -8.52
CA LEU A 409 26.59 -18.42 -8.35
C LEU A 409 25.64 -19.52 -7.87
N TYR A 410 26.12 -20.73 -7.60
CA TYR A 410 25.28 -21.84 -7.16
C TYR A 410 25.72 -22.44 -5.81
N PRO A 411 25.49 -21.75 -4.69
CA PRO A 411 25.11 -22.45 -3.45
C PRO A 411 23.86 -21.88 -2.74
N ILE A 412 23.06 -20.98 -3.34
CA ILE A 412 21.96 -20.32 -2.59
C ILE A 412 20.58 -20.90 -2.89
N PHE A 413 20.40 -21.79 -3.86
CA PHE A 413 19.08 -22.30 -4.26
C PHE A 413 18.86 -23.81 -4.06
N SER A 414 19.52 -24.45 -3.08
CA SER A 414 19.30 -25.87 -2.82
C SER A 414 18.45 -26.19 -1.57
N GLU A 415 17.83 -25.19 -0.91
CA GLU A 415 16.98 -25.43 0.27
C GLU A 415 15.65 -24.68 0.21
N SER A 416 14.79 -24.95 -0.76
CA SER A 416 13.35 -24.62 -0.65
C SER A 416 12.47 -25.21 -1.77
N ALA A 417 12.62 -26.48 -2.04
CA ALA A 417 11.71 -27.22 -2.92
C ALA A 417 10.99 -28.35 -2.18
N GLU A 418 10.36 -28.06 -1.04
CA GLU A 418 9.46 -29.01 -0.36
C GLU A 418 8.35 -28.28 0.37
N SER A 419 7.36 -27.74 -0.34
CA SER A 419 6.01 -27.50 0.19
C SER A 419 5.00 -27.09 -0.88
N ALA A 420 4.82 -27.93 -1.90
CA ALA A 420 3.60 -27.91 -2.70
C ALA A 420 2.97 -29.29 -2.58
N ARG A 421 2.17 -29.50 -1.55
CA ARG A 421 1.22 -30.62 -1.51
C ARG A 421 -0.16 -30.07 -1.80
N GLU A 422 -0.64 -30.35 -3.02
CA GLU A 422 -2.05 -30.32 -3.39
C GLU A 422 -2.90 -31.06 -2.37
N GLU A 423 -3.99 -30.44 -1.92
CA GLU A 423 -5.09 -31.13 -1.27
C GLU A 423 -5.82 -31.97 -2.32
N VAL A 424 -5.54 -33.27 -2.30
CA VAL A 424 -6.32 -34.28 -3.02
C VAL A 424 -7.58 -34.60 -2.18
N PRO A 425 -8.78 -34.60 -2.79
CA PRO A 425 -10.01 -34.97 -2.06
C PRO A 425 -9.96 -36.42 -1.60
N PRO A 426 -10.70 -36.80 -0.53
CA PRO A 426 -10.62 -38.13 0.07
C PRO A 426 -11.22 -39.18 -0.86
N ALA A 427 -10.35 -39.87 -1.58
CA ALA A 427 -10.73 -41.08 -2.30
C ALA A 427 -10.24 -42.31 -1.55
N ALA A 428 -11.22 -43.16 -1.24
CA ALA A 428 -11.17 -44.60 -1.05
C ALA A 428 -9.95 -45.19 -0.30
N ARG A 429 -10.24 -45.70 0.89
CA ARG A 429 -9.39 -46.66 1.62
C ARG A 429 -9.06 -47.84 0.71
N CYS A 430 -7.80 -47.97 0.40
CA CYS A 430 -7.27 -49.26 -0.06
C CYS A 430 -6.35 -49.78 1.04
N SER A 431 -6.80 -50.86 1.67
CA SER A 431 -6.01 -51.64 2.63
C SER A 431 -4.94 -52.42 1.88
N SER A 432 -3.68 -52.15 2.18
CA SER A 432 -2.62 -53.13 2.05
C SER A 432 -1.53 -52.86 3.06
N GLU A 433 -1.37 -53.77 3.98
CA GLU A 433 -0.30 -53.92 4.92
C GLU A 433 1.04 -53.98 4.18
N ALA A 434 1.95 -53.09 4.53
CA ALA A 434 3.38 -53.26 4.33
C ALA A 434 4.07 -52.67 5.54
N GLU A 435 4.31 -53.50 6.54
CA GLU A 435 5.24 -53.21 7.63
C GLU A 435 6.63 -53.04 7.05
N GLY A 436 7.18 -51.85 7.20
CA GLY A 436 8.55 -51.52 6.94
C GLY A 436 9.01 -50.48 7.96
N ALA A 437 9.45 -50.94 9.14
CA ALA A 437 10.14 -50.14 10.12
C ALA A 437 11.40 -49.58 9.50
N GLY A 438 11.39 -48.30 9.08
CA GLY A 438 12.58 -47.61 8.55
C GLY A 438 12.32 -46.42 7.66
N SER A 439 11.06 -46.01 7.46
CA SER A 439 10.83 -44.80 6.65
C SER A 439 11.06 -43.51 7.48
N LEU A 440 11.70 -42.52 6.90
CA LEU A 440 11.93 -41.21 7.53
C LEU A 440 10.60 -40.58 7.98
N ALA A 441 9.52 -40.81 7.23
CA ALA A 441 8.18 -40.35 7.54
C ALA A 441 7.64 -41.01 8.84
N ALA A 442 7.91 -42.29 9.07
CA ALA A 442 7.51 -43.00 10.30
C ALA A 442 8.30 -42.49 11.51
N LEU A 443 9.60 -42.16 11.33
CA LEU A 443 10.43 -41.56 12.37
C LEU A 443 9.91 -40.14 12.72
N VAL A 444 9.62 -39.32 11.75
CA VAL A 444 9.07 -37.95 11.94
C VAL A 444 7.70 -38.04 12.62
N ALA A 445 6.83 -38.95 12.21
CA ALA A 445 5.54 -39.15 12.84
C ALA A 445 5.67 -39.61 14.31
N SER A 446 6.68 -40.42 14.65
CA SER A 446 6.95 -40.84 16.03
C SER A 446 7.46 -39.66 16.90
N ILE A 447 8.26 -38.75 16.34
CA ILE A 447 8.76 -37.55 17.03
C ILE A 447 7.60 -36.57 17.28
N ILE A 448 6.74 -36.36 16.30
CA ILE A 448 5.55 -35.48 16.41
C ILE A 448 4.53 -36.09 17.41
N GLY A 449 4.33 -37.40 17.39
CA GLY A 449 3.47 -38.10 18.32
C GLY A 449 3.97 -38.09 19.77
N ALA A 450 5.28 -38.15 19.98
CA ALA A 450 5.89 -38.12 21.33
C ALA A 450 5.77 -36.76 22.03
N ASN A 451 5.54 -35.68 21.26
CA ASN A 451 5.32 -34.34 21.80
C ASN A 451 3.85 -33.97 22.08
N ASN A 452 2.92 -34.90 21.79
CA ASN A 452 1.50 -34.71 22.11
C ASN A 452 1.28 -34.96 23.60
N LEU A 453 1.03 -33.92 24.35
CA LEU A 453 0.74 -33.92 25.80
C LEU A 453 -0.67 -34.54 26.11
N GLY A 454 -1.14 -35.54 25.40
CA GLY A 454 -2.32 -36.32 25.74
C GLY A 454 -3.66 -35.58 25.61
N TYR A 455 -3.74 -34.51 24.82
CA TYR A 455 -4.99 -33.81 24.50
C TYR A 455 -5.36 -34.07 23.04
N ASP A 456 -6.38 -34.88 22.81
CA ASP A 456 -6.86 -35.26 21.47
C ASP A 456 -7.98 -34.37 20.92
N GLY A 457 -8.36 -33.32 21.64
CA GLY A 457 -9.40 -32.37 21.21
C GLY A 457 -8.85 -31.13 20.49
N PRO A 458 -9.69 -30.41 19.74
CA PRO A 458 -9.30 -29.15 19.16
C PRO A 458 -8.96 -28.13 20.25
N LEU A 459 -7.80 -27.50 20.17
CA LEU A 459 -7.43 -26.45 21.12
C LEU A 459 -8.42 -25.27 21.00
N PRO A 460 -8.88 -24.70 22.14
CA PRO A 460 -9.80 -23.57 22.09
C PRO A 460 -9.13 -22.37 21.45
N VAL A 461 -9.79 -21.77 20.47
CA VAL A 461 -9.35 -20.53 19.85
C VAL A 461 -9.51 -19.39 20.89
N ARG A 462 -8.42 -18.67 21.14
CA ARG A 462 -8.39 -17.51 22.04
C ARG A 462 -8.01 -16.26 21.26
N PRO A 463 -8.99 -15.59 20.60
CA PRO A 463 -8.70 -14.36 19.85
C PRO A 463 -8.18 -13.29 20.81
N PRO A 464 -7.29 -12.39 20.35
CA PRO A 464 -6.84 -11.26 21.15
C PRO A 464 -8.04 -10.34 21.47
N VAL A 465 -8.06 -9.80 22.69
CA VAL A 465 -9.08 -8.84 23.14
C VAL A 465 -8.41 -7.67 23.86
N LEU A 466 -9.10 -6.52 23.90
CA LEU A 466 -8.64 -5.40 24.74
C LEU A 466 -8.53 -5.85 26.20
N CYS A 467 -7.51 -5.36 26.92
CA CYS A 467 -7.31 -5.67 28.34
C CYS A 467 -8.54 -5.31 29.19
N ALA A 468 -8.68 -5.91 30.35
CA ALA A 468 -9.57 -5.38 31.39
C ALA A 468 -9.06 -3.99 31.79
N GLY A 469 -9.96 -3.05 32.07
CA GLY A 469 -9.59 -1.68 32.42
C GLY A 469 -9.06 -0.81 31.28
N CYS A 470 -8.91 -1.36 30.06
CA CYS A 470 -8.38 -0.61 28.91
C CYS A 470 -9.18 0.68 28.65
N PRO A 471 -8.52 1.87 28.59
CA PRO A 471 -9.20 3.15 28.35
C PRO A 471 -9.91 3.21 26.98
N HIS A 472 -9.40 2.54 25.95
CA HIS A 472 -10.01 2.55 24.62
C HIS A 472 -11.46 2.06 24.62
N ARG A 473 -11.88 1.23 25.58
CA ARG A 473 -13.28 0.79 25.73
C ARG A 473 -14.23 1.95 25.99
N GLY A 474 -13.80 2.89 26.84
CA GLY A 474 -14.54 4.11 27.13
C GLY A 474 -14.61 5.04 25.93
N SER A 475 -13.50 5.20 25.19
CA SER A 475 -13.43 6.00 23.97
C SER A 475 -14.41 5.49 22.90
N PHE A 476 -14.39 4.18 22.61
CA PHE A 476 -15.32 3.56 21.66
C PHE A 476 -16.78 3.71 22.09
N TYR A 477 -17.07 3.48 23.39
CA TYR A 477 -18.40 3.69 23.93
C TYR A 477 -18.85 5.13 23.71
N ALA A 478 -18.02 6.10 24.03
CA ALA A 478 -18.35 7.53 23.93
C ALA A 478 -18.68 7.94 22.49
N VAL A 479 -17.84 7.57 21.52
CA VAL A 479 -18.07 7.87 20.10
C VAL A 479 -19.35 7.20 19.60
N LYS A 480 -19.58 5.92 19.91
CA LYS A 480 -20.82 5.22 19.51
C LYS A 480 -22.08 5.85 20.13
N GLN A 481 -22.02 6.32 21.38
CA GLN A 481 -23.16 7.03 21.97
C GLN A 481 -23.38 8.43 21.38
N ALA A 482 -22.29 9.12 21.00
CA ALA A 482 -22.38 10.42 20.32
C ALA A 482 -23.01 10.29 18.92
N LEU A 483 -22.73 9.19 18.22
CA LEU A 483 -23.26 8.88 16.89
C LEU A 483 -24.66 8.23 16.90
N ARG A 484 -25.24 7.98 18.07
CA ARG A 484 -26.50 7.24 18.14
C ARG A 484 -27.62 7.93 17.33
N GLY A 485 -28.20 7.19 16.40
CA GLY A 485 -29.24 7.69 15.48
C GLY A 485 -28.70 8.44 14.25
N ARG A 486 -27.41 8.38 14.00
CA ARG A 486 -26.74 8.94 12.82
C ARG A 486 -26.05 7.82 12.04
N GLU A 487 -26.03 7.93 10.72
CA GLU A 487 -25.19 7.10 9.87
C GLU A 487 -23.76 7.59 9.97
N ALA A 488 -22.83 6.64 10.10
CA ALA A 488 -21.42 6.96 10.24
C ALA A 488 -20.53 5.81 9.76
N VAL A 489 -19.28 6.13 9.39
CA VAL A 489 -18.21 5.16 9.18
C VAL A 489 -17.13 5.39 10.23
N LEU A 490 -16.69 4.31 10.87
CA LEU A 490 -15.67 4.30 11.92
C LEU A 490 -14.38 3.73 11.33
N CYS A 491 -13.51 4.61 10.86
CA CYS A 491 -12.22 4.23 10.32
C CYS A 491 -11.24 3.94 11.46
N GLY A 492 -10.74 2.72 11.50
CA GLY A 492 -9.72 2.32 12.46
C GLY A 492 -8.32 2.36 11.88
N ASP A 493 -7.37 2.04 12.73
CA ASP A 493 -5.97 2.03 12.43
C ASP A 493 -5.28 0.86 13.14
N ILE A 494 -3.99 0.62 12.87
CA ILE A 494 -3.24 -0.50 13.44
C ILE A 494 -2.68 -0.14 14.81
N GLY A 495 -3.12 -0.87 15.83
CA GLY A 495 -2.72 -0.75 17.22
C GLY A 495 -3.63 -1.61 18.12
N CYS A 496 -3.48 -1.52 19.45
CA CYS A 496 -4.39 -2.22 20.37
C CYS A 496 -5.87 -1.88 20.08
N TYR A 497 -6.12 -0.67 19.63
CA TYR A 497 -7.48 -0.18 19.32
C TYR A 497 -8.09 -0.79 18.05
N THR A 498 -7.32 -1.46 17.18
CA THR A 498 -7.91 -2.30 16.11
C THR A 498 -8.83 -3.37 16.70
N LEU A 499 -8.55 -3.83 17.93
CA LEU A 499 -9.38 -4.80 18.66
C LEU A 499 -10.78 -4.25 19.06
N GLY A 500 -11.02 -2.95 18.85
CA GLY A 500 -12.35 -2.34 18.92
C GLY A 500 -13.33 -2.85 17.86
N ASN A 501 -12.86 -3.50 16.83
CA ASN A 501 -13.64 -4.20 15.82
C ASN A 501 -14.46 -5.38 16.42
N ALA A 502 -13.92 -6.03 17.46
CA ALA A 502 -14.56 -7.22 18.04
C ALA A 502 -15.85 -6.86 18.80
N GLN A 503 -16.82 -7.79 18.76
CA GLN A 503 -18.03 -7.71 19.58
C GLN A 503 -17.68 -7.71 21.09
N PRO A 504 -18.43 -6.98 21.93
CA PRO A 504 -19.62 -6.18 21.62
C PRO A 504 -19.33 -4.73 21.21
N LEU A 505 -18.05 -4.32 21.15
CA LEU A 505 -17.70 -2.94 20.81
C LEU A 505 -18.08 -2.63 19.36
N ASP A 506 -17.65 -3.44 18.42
CA ASP A 506 -17.99 -3.27 16.99
C ASP A 506 -17.86 -1.81 16.55
N ALA A 507 -16.69 -1.22 16.82
CA ALA A 507 -16.42 0.22 16.72
C ALA A 507 -15.32 0.55 15.70
N VAL A 508 -14.94 -0.41 14.84
CA VAL A 508 -13.97 -0.24 13.78
C VAL A 508 -14.51 -0.92 12.52
N ASP A 509 -14.78 -0.14 11.49
CA ASP A 509 -15.35 -0.61 10.23
C ASP A 509 -14.26 -0.92 9.18
N THR A 510 -13.14 -0.20 9.22
CA THR A 510 -12.01 -0.38 8.30
C THR A 510 -10.68 -0.30 9.05
N CYS A 511 -9.67 -1.01 8.54
CA CYS A 511 -8.28 -0.89 8.99
C CYS A 511 -7.37 -1.36 7.85
N LEU A 512 -6.46 -0.51 7.39
CA LEU A 512 -5.59 -0.77 6.23
C LEU A 512 -4.10 -0.88 6.63
N CYS A 513 -3.47 0.24 6.94
CA CYS A 513 -2.08 0.34 7.40
C CYS A 513 -1.95 1.46 8.45
N MET A 514 -0.78 1.58 9.09
CA MET A 514 -0.59 2.56 10.17
C MET A 514 -0.79 4.00 9.67
N GLY A 515 -1.77 4.71 10.26
CA GLY A 515 -2.18 6.07 9.92
C GLY A 515 -3.28 6.17 8.87
N ALA A 516 -3.55 5.09 8.13
CA ALA A 516 -4.50 5.11 7.01
C ALA A 516 -5.94 5.45 7.44
N GLY A 517 -6.36 5.14 8.65
CA GLY A 517 -7.70 5.48 9.13
C GLY A 517 -8.04 6.96 9.00
N ILE A 518 -7.05 7.82 9.23
CA ILE A 518 -7.18 9.28 9.12
C ILE A 518 -7.51 9.73 7.69
N THR A 519 -6.83 9.17 6.72
CA THR A 519 -6.96 9.55 5.30
C THR A 519 -8.07 8.79 4.59
N MET A 520 -8.33 7.54 4.95
CA MET A 520 -9.48 6.79 4.44
C MET A 520 -10.81 7.47 4.82
N ALA A 521 -10.92 8.02 6.03
CA ALA A 521 -12.11 8.77 6.45
C ALA A 521 -12.41 9.96 5.52
N GLN A 522 -11.39 10.58 4.95
CA GLN A 522 -11.55 11.65 3.96
C GLN A 522 -12.15 11.14 2.65
N GLY A 523 -11.70 9.96 2.19
CA GLY A 523 -12.29 9.31 1.03
C GLY A 523 -13.77 8.94 1.23
N PHE A 524 -14.14 8.48 2.42
CA PHE A 524 -15.54 8.27 2.77
C PHE A 524 -16.31 9.60 2.83
N ALA A 525 -15.73 10.67 3.35
CA ALA A 525 -16.36 11.99 3.37
C ALA A 525 -16.64 12.52 1.96
N VAL A 526 -15.75 12.23 0.99
CA VAL A 526 -15.95 12.57 -0.42
C VAL A 526 -17.06 11.72 -1.05
N ALA A 527 -17.04 10.41 -0.84
CA ALA A 527 -17.97 9.49 -1.48
C ALA A 527 -19.37 9.48 -0.82
N GLU A 528 -19.44 9.68 0.50
CA GLU A 528 -20.67 9.63 1.31
C GLU A 528 -20.77 10.83 2.25
N PRO A 529 -20.89 12.05 1.72
CA PRO A 529 -20.88 13.29 2.55
C PRO A 529 -22.06 13.41 3.52
N HIS A 530 -23.10 12.60 3.37
CA HIS A 530 -24.26 12.57 4.26
C HIS A 530 -24.00 11.78 5.55
N LYS A 531 -22.96 10.93 5.60
CA LYS A 531 -22.55 10.18 6.79
C LYS A 531 -21.51 10.94 7.58
N LYS A 532 -21.46 10.72 8.90
CA LYS A 532 -20.36 11.23 9.72
C LYS A 532 -19.15 10.29 9.64
N GLN A 533 -17.96 10.88 9.52
CA GLN A 533 -16.70 10.15 9.41
C GLN A 533 -15.90 10.33 10.68
N VAL A 534 -15.56 9.23 11.35
CA VAL A 534 -14.72 9.27 12.56
C VAL A 534 -13.53 8.35 12.38
N ALA A 535 -12.33 8.87 12.52
CA ALA A 535 -11.08 8.13 12.41
C ALA A 535 -10.42 7.97 13.77
N PHE A 536 -10.15 6.73 14.18
CA PHE A 536 -9.41 6.43 15.41
C PHE A 536 -7.92 6.26 15.09
N VAL A 537 -7.06 6.87 15.91
CA VAL A 537 -5.62 6.73 15.83
C VAL A 537 -5.00 6.77 17.24
N GLY A 538 -4.01 5.92 17.51
CA GLY A 538 -3.23 5.96 18.75
C GLY A 538 -2.19 7.07 18.73
N ASP A 539 -1.73 7.47 19.92
CA ASP A 539 -0.68 8.49 20.11
C ASP A 539 0.63 8.17 19.37
N SER A 540 1.12 6.95 19.44
CA SER A 540 2.31 6.52 18.72
C SER A 540 2.13 6.65 17.20
N THR A 541 1.02 6.16 16.64
CA THR A 541 0.72 6.26 15.21
C THR A 541 0.45 7.71 14.79
N PHE A 542 -0.10 8.54 15.66
CA PHE A 542 -0.24 9.97 15.42
C PHE A 542 1.10 10.60 15.01
N PHE A 543 2.17 10.33 15.78
CA PHE A 543 3.51 10.84 15.48
C PHE A 543 4.17 10.11 14.31
N ALA A 544 3.86 8.82 14.08
CA ALA A 544 4.51 8.04 13.04
C ALA A 544 4.03 8.40 11.62
N SER A 545 2.72 8.61 11.43
CA SER A 545 2.16 8.74 10.07
C SER A 545 0.87 9.52 9.94
N ALA A 546 0.13 9.81 11.03
CA ALA A 546 -1.18 10.44 10.92
C ALA A 546 -1.12 11.96 10.63
N MET A 547 -0.05 12.64 11.03
CA MET A 547 0.06 14.10 10.90
C MET A 547 -0.10 14.59 9.46
N THR A 548 0.45 13.89 8.49
CA THR A 548 0.32 14.22 7.06
C THR A 548 -1.12 14.07 6.56
N GLY A 549 -1.83 13.05 7.04
CA GLY A 549 -3.25 12.83 6.72
C GLY A 549 -4.16 13.91 7.36
N ILE A 550 -3.84 14.37 8.57
CA ILE A 550 -4.57 15.47 9.21
C ILE A 550 -4.33 16.77 8.44
N ALA A 551 -3.08 17.05 8.05
CA ALA A 551 -2.76 18.20 7.21
C ALA A 551 -3.52 18.16 5.87
N ASN A 552 -3.68 16.97 5.27
CA ASN A 552 -4.46 16.76 4.05
C ASN A 552 -5.93 17.16 4.24
N ALA A 553 -6.55 16.73 5.35
CA ALA A 553 -7.95 17.06 5.65
C ALA A 553 -8.16 18.57 5.84
N VAL A 554 -7.24 19.23 6.52
CA VAL A 554 -7.30 20.69 6.71
C VAL A 554 -7.10 21.43 5.38
N TYR A 555 -6.12 20.99 4.60
CA TYR A 555 -5.81 21.59 3.30
C TYR A 555 -6.97 21.48 2.30
N ASN A 556 -7.61 20.32 2.24
CA ASN A 556 -8.70 20.03 1.30
C ASN A 556 -10.11 20.26 1.90
N GLY A 557 -10.21 20.60 3.18
CA GLY A 557 -11.50 20.94 3.83
C GLY A 557 -12.43 19.76 4.09
N HIS A 558 -11.89 18.55 4.34
CA HIS A 558 -12.70 17.34 4.59
C HIS A 558 -13.38 17.36 5.97
N ASP A 559 -14.68 17.08 6.04
CA ASP A 559 -15.44 16.96 7.29
C ASP A 559 -15.21 15.59 7.95
N VAL A 560 -14.16 15.52 8.76
CA VAL A 560 -13.73 14.30 9.47
C VAL A 560 -13.41 14.61 10.92
N THR A 561 -13.86 13.76 11.85
CA THR A 561 -13.49 13.83 13.27
C THR A 561 -12.36 12.85 13.58
N PHE A 562 -11.22 13.34 14.07
CA PHE A 562 -10.07 12.54 14.49
C PHE A 562 -10.17 12.22 15.98
N ALA A 563 -10.40 10.94 16.31
CA ALA A 563 -10.41 10.43 17.68
C ALA A 563 -9.01 9.90 18.05
N ILE A 564 -8.22 10.72 18.73
CA ILE A 564 -6.85 10.38 19.14
C ILE A 564 -6.89 9.68 20.49
N LEU A 565 -6.37 8.45 20.53
CA LEU A 565 -6.37 7.58 21.71
C LEU A 565 -4.98 7.66 22.37
N ASP A 566 -4.81 8.66 23.24
CA ASP A 566 -3.56 8.95 23.94
C ASP A 566 -3.47 8.13 25.23
N ASN A 567 -2.66 7.07 25.17
CA ASN A 567 -2.44 6.16 26.29
C ASN A 567 -0.99 6.20 26.82
N ALA A 568 -0.21 7.17 26.38
CA ALA A 568 1.16 7.47 26.78
C ALA A 568 2.20 6.37 26.49
N THR A 569 1.91 5.44 25.56
CA THR A 569 2.89 4.38 25.20
C THR A 569 2.52 3.67 23.92
N THR A 570 3.54 3.10 23.23
CA THR A 570 3.35 2.16 22.12
C THR A 570 3.06 0.77 22.70
N ALA A 571 1.83 0.58 23.20
CA ALA A 571 1.49 -0.56 24.06
C ALA A 571 1.60 -1.92 23.39
N MET A 572 1.16 -2.06 22.13
CA MET A 572 1.01 -3.36 21.43
C MET A 572 2.32 -4.11 21.28
N THR A 573 3.44 -3.43 21.11
CA THR A 573 4.75 -4.02 20.83
C THR A 573 5.66 -4.11 22.04
N GLY A 574 5.15 -3.77 23.24
CA GLY A 574 5.88 -3.91 24.50
C GLY A 574 6.15 -2.59 25.21
N SER A 575 5.24 -1.63 25.07
CA SER A 575 5.24 -0.34 25.80
C SER A 575 6.47 0.54 25.52
N GLN A 576 6.89 0.61 24.25
CA GLN A 576 8.01 1.47 23.85
C GLN A 576 7.63 2.96 23.95
N PRO A 577 8.62 3.83 24.24
CA PRO A 577 8.41 5.27 24.19
C PRO A 577 8.16 5.78 22.75
N HIS A 578 7.50 6.94 22.64
CA HIS A 578 7.26 7.66 21.42
C HIS A 578 7.45 9.18 21.65
N PRO A 579 7.46 10.04 20.62
CA PRO A 579 7.76 11.46 20.79
C PRO A 579 6.91 12.19 21.85
N GLY A 580 5.65 11.79 22.04
CA GLY A 580 4.76 12.35 23.06
C GLY A 580 5.13 11.97 24.50
N THR A 581 5.91 10.92 24.73
CA THR A 581 6.36 10.52 26.08
C THR A 581 7.54 11.36 26.59
N GLY A 582 8.28 12.00 25.68
CA GLY A 582 9.50 12.75 26.03
C GLY A 582 10.66 11.88 26.51
N VAL A 583 10.60 10.56 26.32
CA VAL A 583 11.68 9.61 26.68
C VAL A 583 12.23 8.97 25.41
N THR A 584 13.56 8.92 25.25
CA THR A 584 14.21 8.23 24.13
C THR A 584 14.43 6.76 24.46
N LEU A 585 14.76 5.94 23.45
CA LEU A 585 15.10 4.53 23.63
C LEU A 585 16.24 4.32 24.64
N MET A 586 17.20 5.25 24.70
CA MET A 586 18.34 5.21 25.62
C MET A 586 18.02 5.78 27.02
N GLY A 587 16.73 6.09 27.30
CA GLY A 587 16.27 6.60 28.59
C GLY A 587 16.52 8.10 28.82
N GLU A 588 17.04 8.82 27.83
CA GLU A 588 17.22 10.27 27.94
C GLU A 588 15.88 10.99 27.95
N ARG A 589 15.71 11.93 28.86
CA ARG A 589 14.51 12.80 28.91
C ARG A 589 14.68 13.97 27.96
N ARG A 590 13.67 14.20 27.13
CA ARG A 590 13.56 15.32 26.19
C ARG A 590 12.20 16.01 26.40
N ARG A 591 12.03 17.23 25.87
CA ARG A 591 10.71 17.86 25.86
C ARG A 591 9.75 16.98 25.03
N PRO A 592 8.60 16.54 25.59
CA PRO A 592 7.59 15.83 24.83
C PRO A 592 7.01 16.71 23.72
N ILE A 593 6.65 16.11 22.59
CA ILE A 593 5.86 16.79 21.57
C ILE A 593 4.40 16.67 21.97
N VAL A 594 3.76 17.81 22.11
CA VAL A 594 2.37 17.91 22.60
C VAL A 594 1.42 17.78 21.41
N ILE A 595 0.53 16.78 21.46
CA ILE A 595 -0.43 16.48 20.37
C ILE A 595 -1.30 17.70 20.05
N GLU A 596 -1.76 18.43 21.06
CA GLU A 596 -2.57 19.64 20.92
C GLU A 596 -1.85 20.75 20.16
N GLU A 597 -0.57 20.98 20.48
CA GLU A 597 0.25 21.98 19.80
C GLU A 597 0.41 21.62 18.31
N VAL A 598 0.58 20.33 18.00
CA VAL A 598 0.70 19.84 16.62
C VAL A 598 -0.63 20.04 15.89
N LEU A 599 -1.75 19.65 16.47
CA LEU A 599 -3.09 19.83 15.88
C LEU A 599 -3.39 21.30 15.59
N HIS A 600 -3.09 22.17 16.54
CA HIS A 600 -3.20 23.62 16.33
C HIS A 600 -2.30 24.12 15.19
N GLY A 601 -1.04 23.67 15.17
CA GLY A 601 -0.08 24.01 14.12
C GLY A 601 -0.52 23.54 12.73
N LEU A 602 -1.25 22.43 12.65
CA LEU A 602 -1.86 21.91 11.44
C LEU A 602 -3.17 22.64 11.04
N GLY A 603 -3.74 23.49 11.93
CA GLY A 603 -4.92 24.28 11.62
C GLY A 603 -6.24 23.67 12.07
N ILE A 604 -6.25 22.64 12.92
CA ILE A 604 -7.48 22.09 13.51
C ILE A 604 -8.09 23.15 14.45
N GLN A 605 -9.33 23.55 14.17
CA GLN A 605 -10.03 24.59 14.91
C GLN A 605 -10.77 24.08 16.14
N HIS A 606 -11.31 22.85 16.08
CA HIS A 606 -12.00 22.23 17.21
C HIS A 606 -11.19 21.06 17.74
N ILE A 607 -10.69 21.18 18.97
CA ILE A 607 -9.97 20.13 19.70
C ILE A 607 -10.68 19.88 21.01
N GLY A 608 -11.35 18.74 21.14
CA GLY A 608 -12.00 18.29 22.38
C GLY A 608 -11.06 17.43 23.23
N PHE A 609 -11.32 17.39 24.54
CA PHE A 609 -10.58 16.53 25.47
C PHE A 609 -11.57 15.69 26.29
N ALA A 610 -11.19 14.45 26.57
CA ALA A 610 -11.99 13.58 27.44
C ALA A 610 -11.10 12.56 28.15
N ASN A 611 -11.42 12.29 29.41
CA ASN A 611 -10.95 11.10 30.11
C ASN A 611 -11.90 9.93 29.77
N PRO A 612 -11.44 8.90 29.03
CA PRO A 612 -12.32 7.80 28.59
C PRO A 612 -12.91 6.99 29.74
N HIS A 613 -12.39 7.11 30.96
CA HIS A 613 -12.99 6.52 32.16
C HIS A 613 -14.17 7.32 32.73
N SER A 614 -14.45 8.54 32.23
CA SER A 614 -15.63 9.34 32.52
C SER A 614 -16.56 9.34 31.31
N LEU A 615 -17.53 8.42 31.28
CA LEU A 615 -18.35 8.18 30.08
C LEU A 615 -19.25 9.36 29.72
N GLU A 616 -19.85 10.03 30.66
CA GLU A 616 -20.77 11.15 30.39
C GLU A 616 -20.04 12.32 29.74
N SER A 617 -18.92 12.77 30.29
CA SER A 617 -18.12 13.86 29.77
C SER A 617 -17.50 13.47 28.42
N SER A 618 -17.07 12.21 28.27
CA SER A 618 -16.51 11.68 27.00
C SER A 618 -17.55 11.68 25.87
N VAL A 619 -18.79 11.30 26.14
CA VAL A 619 -19.91 11.36 25.18
C VAL A 619 -20.19 12.80 24.76
N ALA A 620 -20.22 13.74 25.73
CA ALA A 620 -20.45 15.15 25.44
C ALA A 620 -19.35 15.76 24.56
N ALA A 621 -18.07 15.49 24.87
CA ALA A 621 -16.93 15.98 24.12
C ALA A 621 -16.87 15.35 22.69
N ALA A 622 -17.12 14.02 22.58
CA ALA A 622 -17.20 13.36 21.30
C ALA A 622 -18.32 13.93 20.40
N ARG A 623 -19.47 14.21 20.99
CA ARG A 623 -20.60 14.84 20.27
C ARG A 623 -20.24 16.22 19.76
N ALA A 624 -19.60 17.06 20.58
CA ALA A 624 -19.17 18.39 20.17
C ALA A 624 -18.19 18.35 19.01
N ALA A 625 -17.23 17.41 19.02
CA ALA A 625 -16.29 17.23 17.91
C ALA A 625 -16.99 16.74 16.62
N ILE A 626 -17.92 15.78 16.74
CA ILE A 626 -18.65 15.22 15.58
C ILE A 626 -19.66 16.23 14.99
N ASP A 627 -20.18 17.14 15.81
CA ASP A 627 -21.13 18.17 15.38
C ASP A 627 -20.43 19.39 14.74
N PHE A 628 -19.12 19.51 14.91
CA PHE A 628 -18.34 20.57 14.28
C PHE A 628 -18.32 20.35 12.75
N GLU A 629 -18.48 21.41 11.97
CA GLU A 629 -18.39 21.39 10.51
C GLU A 629 -16.93 21.58 10.09
N GLY A 630 -16.37 20.61 9.39
CA GLY A 630 -14.98 20.57 8.96
C GLY A 630 -14.10 19.65 9.83
N PRO A 631 -12.77 19.65 9.59
CA PRO A 631 -11.84 18.77 10.29
C PRO A 631 -11.77 19.13 11.78
N SER A 632 -12.07 18.15 12.64
CA SER A 632 -12.10 18.29 14.10
C SER A 632 -11.32 17.17 14.78
N ALA A 633 -10.90 17.38 16.03
CA ALA A 633 -10.22 16.37 16.82
C ALA A 633 -10.86 16.22 18.22
N ILE A 634 -10.79 14.99 18.74
CA ILE A 634 -11.01 14.70 20.16
C ILE A 634 -9.86 13.85 20.67
N ILE A 635 -9.22 14.26 21.76
CA ILE A 635 -8.15 13.53 22.43
C ILE A 635 -8.72 12.81 23.64
N PHE A 636 -8.77 11.48 23.57
CA PHE A 636 -9.09 10.63 24.69
C PHE A 636 -7.81 10.28 25.43
N ARG A 637 -7.57 10.92 26.56
CA ARG A 637 -6.31 10.79 27.31
C ARG A 637 -6.52 10.03 28.61
N ALA A 638 -5.87 8.87 28.72
CA ALA A 638 -5.72 8.10 29.94
C ALA A 638 -4.57 7.08 29.76
N PRO A 639 -3.71 6.89 30.78
CA PRO A 639 -2.57 5.98 30.66
C PRO A 639 -3.03 4.55 30.35
N CYS A 640 -2.18 3.82 29.58
CA CYS A 640 -2.40 2.39 29.34
C CYS A 640 -2.50 1.66 30.69
N ILE A 641 -3.45 0.73 30.78
CA ILE A 641 -3.68 -0.03 32.02
C ILE A 641 -2.44 -0.82 32.47
N GLN A 642 -1.57 -1.20 31.52
CA GLN A 642 -0.31 -1.90 31.81
C GLN A 642 0.75 -1.00 32.47
N LEU A 643 0.58 0.32 32.42
CA LEU A 643 1.46 1.29 33.08
C LEU A 643 0.97 1.65 34.49
N LYS A 644 -0.19 1.14 34.90
CA LYS A 644 -0.84 1.50 36.16
C LYS A 644 -1.01 0.29 37.07
N LYS A 645 -0.87 0.50 38.39
CA LYS A 645 -1.22 -0.54 39.38
C LYS A 645 -2.73 -0.71 39.40
N PRO A 646 -3.27 -1.95 39.45
CA PRO A 646 -4.69 -2.21 39.53
C PRO A 646 -5.28 -1.58 40.82
N ASP A 647 -6.48 -1.01 40.69
CA ASP A 647 -7.31 -0.67 41.85
C ASP A 647 -8.05 -1.92 42.36
N ALA A 648 -8.74 -1.79 43.50
CA ALA A 648 -9.56 -2.88 44.02
C ALA A 648 -10.67 -3.27 43.01
N PRO A 649 -10.83 -4.58 42.71
CA PRO A 649 -11.88 -5.04 41.81
C PRO A 649 -13.27 -4.52 42.24
N VAL A 650 -14.12 -4.25 41.24
CA VAL A 650 -15.55 -3.92 41.50
C VAL A 650 -16.28 -5.16 42.01
N THR A 651 -17.39 -4.94 42.72
CA THR A 651 -18.25 -6.02 43.19
C THR A 651 -19.65 -5.91 42.57
N ILE A 652 -20.34 -7.01 42.41
CA ILE A 652 -21.73 -7.04 41.93
C ILE A 652 -22.66 -7.47 43.07
N ASP A 653 -23.59 -6.58 43.43
CA ASP A 653 -24.63 -6.90 44.37
C ASP A 653 -25.67 -7.86 43.74
N ALA A 654 -25.67 -9.11 44.20
CA ALA A 654 -26.53 -10.17 43.69
C ALA A 654 -28.05 -9.87 43.90
N ASP A 655 -28.39 -9.13 44.92
CA ASP A 655 -29.79 -8.77 45.20
C ASP A 655 -30.32 -7.70 44.25
N THR A 656 -29.43 -6.88 43.72
CA THR A 656 -29.78 -5.77 42.84
C THR A 656 -29.58 -6.12 41.35
N CYS A 657 -28.69 -7.07 41.05
CA CYS A 657 -28.41 -7.48 39.65
C CYS A 657 -29.63 -8.17 39.02
N THR A 658 -30.10 -7.60 37.89
CA THR A 658 -31.26 -8.12 37.13
C THR A 658 -30.87 -9.12 36.02
N GLY A 659 -29.60 -9.41 35.83
CA GLY A 659 -29.13 -10.25 34.72
C GLY A 659 -29.32 -9.68 33.31
N CYS A 660 -29.40 -8.35 33.17
CA CYS A 660 -29.69 -7.65 31.89
C CYS A 660 -28.51 -7.68 30.89
N LYS A 661 -27.31 -8.08 31.34
CA LYS A 661 -26.07 -8.13 30.56
C LYS A 661 -25.56 -6.77 30.00
N LYS A 662 -26.15 -5.64 30.39
CA LYS A 662 -25.79 -4.31 29.85
C LYS A 662 -24.31 -3.95 30.13
N CYS A 663 -23.79 -4.29 31.30
CA CYS A 663 -22.37 -4.10 31.64
C CYS A 663 -21.42 -4.85 30.67
N ILE A 664 -21.83 -6.03 30.18
CA ILE A 664 -21.07 -6.83 29.19
C ILE A 664 -21.23 -6.25 27.81
N THR A 665 -22.47 -6.06 27.33
CA THR A 665 -22.77 -5.65 25.97
C THR A 665 -22.39 -4.20 25.64
N SER A 666 -22.23 -3.34 26.66
CA SER A 666 -21.83 -1.94 26.46
C SER A 666 -20.30 -1.75 26.46
N ILE A 667 -19.57 -2.47 27.31
CA ILE A 667 -18.14 -2.25 27.57
C ILE A 667 -17.28 -3.40 27.03
N GLY A 668 -17.82 -4.64 27.02
CA GLY A 668 -17.10 -5.81 26.52
C GLY A 668 -15.84 -6.19 27.34
N CYS A 669 -15.83 -5.87 28.65
CA CYS A 669 -14.66 -6.10 29.50
C CYS A 669 -14.49 -7.59 29.80
N PRO A 670 -13.29 -8.20 29.63
CA PRO A 670 -13.05 -9.61 29.96
C PRO A 670 -13.10 -9.89 31.46
N GLY A 671 -12.98 -8.88 32.34
CA GLY A 671 -13.12 -9.00 33.77
C GLY A 671 -14.59 -9.14 34.25
N ILE A 672 -15.60 -9.08 33.33
CA ILE A 672 -17.01 -9.30 33.66
C ILE A 672 -17.54 -10.49 32.87
N GLY A 673 -17.92 -11.56 33.59
CA GLY A 673 -18.58 -12.72 33.07
C GLY A 673 -20.07 -12.76 33.32
N PHE A 674 -20.74 -13.79 32.83
CA PHE A 674 -22.16 -14.07 33.10
C PHE A 674 -22.33 -15.56 33.43
N ASP A 675 -22.99 -15.82 34.52
CA ASP A 675 -23.30 -17.17 34.94
C ASP A 675 -24.84 -17.38 34.98
N GLU A 676 -25.30 -18.30 34.15
CA GLU A 676 -26.72 -18.66 34.07
C GLU A 676 -27.20 -19.43 35.32
N GLY A 677 -26.28 -20.00 36.10
CA GLY A 677 -26.56 -20.67 37.38
C GLY A 677 -26.79 -19.75 38.57
N LEU A 678 -26.17 -18.55 38.52
CA LEU A 678 -26.35 -17.55 39.58
C LEU A 678 -27.76 -16.98 39.57
N ARG A 679 -28.41 -16.95 40.74
CA ARG A 679 -29.79 -16.45 40.94
C ARG A 679 -29.83 -15.41 42.02
N GLY A 680 -30.45 -14.29 41.74
CA GLY A 680 -30.80 -13.26 42.71
C GLY A 680 -32.26 -12.90 42.64
N PRO A 681 -32.80 -12.19 43.63
CA PRO A 681 -34.22 -11.83 43.72
C PRO A 681 -34.78 -11.10 42.50
N LYS A 682 -33.94 -10.30 41.86
CA LYS A 682 -34.29 -9.47 40.69
C LYS A 682 -33.89 -10.06 39.35
N SER A 683 -33.16 -11.20 39.32
CA SER A 683 -32.69 -11.76 38.08
C SER A 683 -33.77 -12.47 37.24
N GLY A 684 -34.89 -12.82 37.85
CA GLY A 684 -36.02 -13.44 37.14
C GLY A 684 -35.68 -14.75 36.46
N GLY A 685 -34.69 -15.51 36.95
CA GLY A 685 -34.26 -16.77 36.40
C GLY A 685 -33.25 -16.64 35.22
N ARG A 686 -32.87 -15.45 34.82
CA ARG A 686 -31.97 -15.20 33.67
C ARG A 686 -30.47 -15.46 33.90
N GLY A 687 -30.05 -15.65 35.15
CA GLY A 687 -28.65 -15.64 35.58
C GLY A 687 -28.17 -14.26 35.97
N GLN A 688 -26.91 -14.13 36.36
CA GLN A 688 -26.33 -12.88 36.84
C GLN A 688 -24.92 -12.66 36.29
N ALA A 689 -24.51 -11.40 36.18
CA ALA A 689 -23.12 -11.05 35.91
C ALA A 689 -22.27 -11.31 37.15
N PHE A 690 -21.02 -11.69 36.97
CA PHE A 690 -20.02 -11.80 38.03
C PHE A 690 -18.72 -11.08 37.60
N VAL A 691 -17.87 -10.78 38.56
CA VAL A 691 -16.54 -10.18 38.32
C VAL A 691 -15.49 -11.25 38.52
N ASP A 692 -14.64 -11.39 37.51
CA ASP A 692 -13.39 -12.12 37.66
C ASP A 692 -12.36 -11.20 38.34
N THR A 693 -12.13 -11.44 39.62
CA THR A 693 -11.23 -10.60 40.43
C THR A 693 -9.78 -10.73 40.05
N SER A 694 -9.40 -11.78 39.32
CA SER A 694 -8.02 -11.94 38.79
C SER A 694 -7.77 -11.08 37.55
N LEU A 695 -8.82 -10.62 36.87
CA LEU A 695 -8.75 -9.79 35.67
C LEU A 695 -9.18 -8.35 35.89
N CYS A 696 -9.98 -8.07 36.90
CA CYS A 696 -10.57 -6.76 37.11
C CYS A 696 -9.60 -5.78 37.73
N ASP A 697 -9.32 -4.68 37.01
CA ASP A 697 -8.43 -3.58 37.44
C ASP A 697 -9.15 -2.44 38.17
N GLY A 698 -10.45 -2.57 38.48
CA GLY A 698 -11.20 -1.56 39.23
C GLY A 698 -11.49 -0.24 38.48
N CYS A 699 -11.40 -0.19 37.15
CA CYS A 699 -11.49 1.04 36.33
C CYS A 699 -12.85 1.76 36.39
N GLY A 700 -13.91 1.10 36.81
CA GLY A 700 -15.24 1.72 37.00
C GLY A 700 -16.07 1.94 35.71
N LEU A 701 -15.65 1.60 34.53
CA LEU A 701 -16.46 1.76 33.31
C LEU A 701 -17.80 1.02 33.38
N CYS A 702 -17.81 -0.16 33.98
CA CYS A 702 -19.00 -1.01 34.08
C CYS A 702 -20.02 -0.44 35.11
N THR A 703 -19.57 0.29 36.10
CA THR A 703 -20.49 0.91 37.10
C THR A 703 -21.36 1.99 36.44
N GLN A 704 -20.75 2.77 35.50
CA GLN A 704 -21.43 3.89 34.84
C GLN A 704 -22.51 3.45 33.84
N VAL A 705 -22.43 2.22 33.33
CA VAL A 705 -23.42 1.65 32.39
C VAL A 705 -24.47 0.78 33.06
N CYS A 706 -24.32 0.50 34.37
CA CYS A 706 -25.26 -0.31 35.11
C CYS A 706 -26.51 0.50 35.47
N SER A 707 -27.61 0.28 34.77
CA SER A 707 -28.86 1.02 34.99
C SER A 707 -29.51 0.75 36.33
N PHE A 708 -29.07 -0.25 37.09
CA PHE A 708 -29.62 -0.67 38.36
C PHE A 708 -28.68 -0.41 39.54
N ASN A 709 -27.51 0.21 39.29
CA ASN A 709 -26.47 0.46 40.30
C ASN A 709 -26.05 -0.81 41.05
N ALA A 710 -26.12 -1.97 40.40
CA ALA A 710 -25.75 -3.26 41.00
C ALA A 710 -24.22 -3.47 41.07
N ILE A 711 -23.43 -2.68 40.35
CA ILE A 711 -21.97 -2.78 40.33
C ILE A 711 -21.41 -1.64 41.19
N GLN A 712 -20.60 -2.00 42.18
CA GLN A 712 -20.09 -1.09 43.21
C GLN A 712 -18.57 -1.27 43.37
N GLY A 713 -17.95 -0.28 44.05
CA GLY A 713 -16.56 -0.37 44.50
C GLY A 713 -15.53 0.26 43.58
N ALA A 714 -15.89 0.82 42.45
CA ALA A 714 -14.93 1.61 41.70
C ALA A 714 -14.88 3.02 42.24
N VAL A 715 -13.83 3.41 42.88
CA VAL A 715 -13.39 4.80 42.82
C VAL A 715 -12.75 4.90 41.44
N GLY A 716 -13.45 5.47 40.46
CA GLY A 716 -12.94 5.57 39.11
C GLY A 716 -11.47 6.02 39.07
N PHE A 717 -10.76 5.77 37.99
CA PHE A 717 -9.45 6.38 37.69
C PHE A 717 -9.58 7.92 37.63
N GLY A 718 -10.26 8.52 38.58
CA GLY A 718 -10.58 9.91 38.76
C GLY A 718 -9.54 10.54 39.68
N GLY A 719 -8.38 10.81 39.21
CA GLY A 719 -7.79 12.09 39.48
C GLY A 719 -8.78 13.12 38.94
N ALA A 720 -9.00 14.22 39.67
CA ALA A 720 -9.95 15.24 39.29
C ALA A 720 -9.95 15.46 37.77
N VAL A 721 -11.12 15.28 37.14
CA VAL A 721 -11.32 15.77 35.76
C VAL A 721 -10.77 17.18 35.78
N PRO A 722 -9.81 17.56 34.93
CA PRO A 722 -9.46 18.97 34.80
C PRO A 722 -10.76 19.72 34.64
N ALA A 723 -11.08 20.62 35.57
CA ALA A 723 -12.28 21.41 35.51
C ALA A 723 -12.25 22.16 34.17
N GLU A 724 -13.29 21.92 33.38
CA GLU A 724 -13.56 22.46 32.04
C GLU A 724 -12.46 22.18 30.97
N PRO A 725 -12.85 21.75 29.75
CA PRO A 725 -11.95 21.82 28.64
C PRO A 725 -11.49 23.27 28.54
N ALA A 726 -10.21 23.53 28.75
CA ALA A 726 -9.62 24.78 28.36
C ALA A 726 -9.91 24.91 26.87
N ILE A 727 -10.93 25.66 26.49
CA ILE A 727 -11.13 26.15 25.15
C ILE A 727 -9.88 27.01 24.92
N TYR A 728 -8.92 26.43 24.19
CA TYR A 728 -7.68 27.13 23.85
C TYR A 728 -8.10 28.29 22.99
N ALA A 729 -8.16 29.51 23.58
CA ALA A 729 -8.25 30.71 22.79
C ALA A 729 -6.96 30.78 21.97
N PRO A 730 -7.04 30.95 20.64
CA PRO A 730 -5.84 31.00 19.82
C PRO A 730 -4.93 32.12 20.38
N ASN A 731 -3.68 31.75 20.67
CA ASN A 731 -2.68 32.74 21.09
C ASN A 731 -2.52 33.72 19.92
N PRO A 732 -2.83 35.01 20.10
CA PRO A 732 -2.73 35.99 19.04
C PRO A 732 -1.27 36.27 18.58
N ASP A 733 -0.29 35.71 19.30
CA ASP A 733 1.13 35.81 18.91
C ASP A 733 1.79 34.43 18.94
N PRO A 734 1.96 33.77 17.80
CA PRO A 734 2.59 32.45 17.72
C PRO A 734 4.07 32.45 18.10
N PHE A 735 4.69 33.58 18.34
CA PHE A 735 6.12 33.73 18.71
C PHE A 735 6.34 34.10 20.19
N GLN A 736 5.29 34.33 20.98
CA GLN A 736 5.48 34.50 22.43
C GLN A 736 5.72 33.15 23.11
N THR A 737 6.98 32.90 23.44
CA THR A 737 7.41 31.82 24.32
C THR A 737 7.13 32.17 25.79
N GLY A 738 5.89 32.08 26.22
CA GLY A 738 5.52 32.10 27.66
C GLY A 738 5.56 30.70 28.24
N PRO A 739 5.75 30.56 29.58
CA PRO A 739 5.74 29.23 30.19
C PRO A 739 4.36 28.59 30.06
N ILE A 740 4.33 27.40 29.43
CA ILE A 740 3.13 26.57 29.29
C ILE A 740 2.66 26.14 30.68
N PRO A 741 1.35 26.19 31.00
CA PRO A 741 0.85 25.71 32.30
C PRO A 741 1.16 24.22 32.49
N ARG A 742 1.98 23.91 33.47
CA ARG A 742 2.35 22.55 33.88
C ARG A 742 1.21 21.87 34.64
N VAL A 743 0.18 21.35 33.99
CA VAL A 743 -0.95 20.74 34.75
C VAL A 743 -0.94 19.20 34.62
N LEU A 744 -0.16 18.60 33.74
CA LEU A 744 -0.18 17.14 33.58
C LEU A 744 1.20 16.46 33.56
N THR A 745 2.30 17.22 33.61
CA THR A 745 3.66 16.62 33.60
C THR A 745 4.12 16.14 34.95
N ASP A 746 3.62 16.68 36.06
CA ASP A 746 4.09 16.33 37.40
C ASP A 746 3.47 15.01 37.91
N GLU A 747 2.22 14.69 37.57
CA GLU A 747 1.59 13.43 37.98
C GLU A 747 2.11 12.22 37.15
N MET A 748 2.56 12.42 35.91
CA MET A 748 3.19 11.35 35.10
C MET A 748 4.65 11.09 35.51
N ASN A 749 5.34 12.07 36.10
CA ASN A 749 6.73 11.94 36.53
C ASN A 749 6.86 11.15 37.86
N ASP A 750 5.86 11.21 38.75
CA ASP A 750 5.87 10.46 40.01
C ASP A 750 5.76 8.94 39.83
N PHE A 751 5.31 8.46 38.69
CA PHE A 751 5.18 7.03 38.42
C PHE A 751 6.49 6.31 38.05
N GLN A 752 7.54 7.04 37.63
CA GLN A 752 8.82 6.43 37.26
C GLN A 752 9.91 6.46 38.35
N GLU A 753 9.70 7.21 39.43
CA GLU A 753 10.76 7.37 40.46
C GLU A 753 10.76 6.30 41.58
N THR A 754 9.79 5.38 41.63
CA THR A 754 9.66 4.44 42.76
C THR A 754 10.27 3.04 42.54
N GLU A 755 10.87 2.71 41.40
CA GLU A 755 11.41 1.37 41.12
C GLU A 755 12.93 1.29 40.85
N ILE A 756 13.72 2.36 41.04
CA ILE A 756 15.19 2.27 41.00
C ILE A 756 15.78 2.85 42.28
N ALA A 757 15.46 2.25 43.41
CA ALA A 757 16.21 2.38 44.63
C ALA A 757 16.67 0.97 45.07
N GLY A 758 17.62 0.41 44.34
CA GLY A 758 18.51 -0.68 44.80
C GLY A 758 19.74 -0.04 45.45
N GLU A 759 19.99 -0.46 46.66
CA GLU A 759 21.00 0.05 47.62
C GLU A 759 22.37 0.30 47.00
N PRO A 760 23.14 1.32 47.51
CA PRO A 760 24.53 1.55 47.12
C PRO A 760 25.45 0.65 47.95
N ASN A 761 26.23 -0.20 47.28
CA ASN A 761 27.31 -0.90 47.92
C ASN A 761 28.64 -0.19 47.64
N GLU A 762 29.20 0.33 48.74
CA GLU A 762 30.63 0.55 49.12
C GLU A 762 31.63 1.07 48.09
N THR A 763 32.13 2.26 48.38
CA THR A 763 33.43 2.78 47.97
C THR A 763 34.58 1.89 48.54
N PRO A 764 35.79 1.87 47.89
CA PRO A 764 36.81 2.81 48.32
C PRO A 764 37.85 3.27 47.27
N GLY A 765 38.53 4.37 47.56
CA GLY A 765 39.92 4.57 47.16
C GLY A 765 40.24 5.84 46.35
N GLU A 766 40.66 6.83 47.07
CA GLU A 766 41.44 8.00 46.61
C GLU A 766 42.62 7.59 45.71
N VAL A 767 42.89 8.39 44.67
CA VAL A 767 44.25 8.88 44.38
C VAL A 767 44.19 10.21 43.61
N LEU A 768 44.92 11.15 44.14
CA LEU A 768 45.27 12.51 43.74
C LEU A 768 45.76 12.68 42.30
N GLY A 769 45.49 13.87 41.72
CA GLY A 769 46.24 14.37 40.59
C GLY A 769 45.63 15.61 39.97
N ALA A 770 45.99 16.79 40.46
CA ALA A 770 45.72 18.07 39.87
C ALA A 770 46.51 18.31 38.57
N ALA A 771 45.87 18.89 37.56
CA ALA A 771 46.60 19.73 36.60
C ALA A 771 45.65 20.74 35.98
N GLU A 772 46.11 21.93 35.96
CA GLU A 772 45.58 23.24 35.67
C GLU A 772 45.06 23.44 34.22
N GLY A 773 44.19 24.42 34.10
CA GLY A 773 43.50 24.96 33.01
C GLY A 773 44.25 25.46 31.77
N VAL A 774 43.49 25.50 30.67
CA VAL A 774 43.73 26.40 29.55
C VAL A 774 42.37 26.77 28.96
N PRO A 775 42.06 28.03 28.68
CA PRO A 775 40.78 28.45 28.09
C PRO A 775 40.81 28.29 26.56
N VAL A 776 39.73 27.79 26.01
CA VAL A 776 39.55 27.74 24.55
C VAL A 776 38.82 29.01 24.10
N ALA A 777 39.52 29.81 23.35
CA ALA A 777 39.04 31.01 22.68
C ALA A 777 38.20 30.66 21.45
N GLU A 778 37.22 31.52 21.23
CA GLU A 778 36.39 31.62 20.02
C GLU A 778 37.22 31.67 18.73
N ARG A 779 36.76 30.96 17.70
CA ARG A 779 37.04 31.34 16.30
C ARG A 779 35.76 31.26 15.48
N ILE A 780 35.19 32.41 15.28
CA ILE A 780 34.27 32.72 14.18
C ILE A 780 35.15 32.89 12.93
N VAL A 781 34.88 32.13 11.91
CA VAL A 781 35.42 32.31 10.56
C VAL A 781 34.30 32.81 9.66
N HIS A 782 34.30 34.10 9.40
CA HIS A 782 33.60 34.71 8.26
C HIS A 782 34.41 34.40 6.99
N SER A 783 33.77 33.82 5.98
CA SER A 783 34.28 33.85 4.61
C SER A 783 33.39 34.78 3.78
N GLU A 784 33.94 35.96 3.54
CA GLU A 784 33.43 36.88 2.52
C GLU A 784 33.78 36.34 1.13
N GLY A 785 32.82 36.29 0.22
CA GLY A 785 33.03 36.06 -1.20
C GLY A 785 33.02 37.40 -1.95
N PRO A 786 33.69 37.52 -3.08
CA PRO A 786 34.00 38.81 -3.69
C PRO A 786 32.83 39.40 -4.49
N THR A 787 32.55 40.66 -4.22
CA THR A 787 31.73 41.57 -5.03
C THR A 787 32.53 42.09 -6.23
N GLY A 788 31.98 41.92 -7.43
CA GLY A 788 32.44 42.65 -8.63
C GLY A 788 31.23 43.04 -9.50
N PRO A 789 31.15 44.27 -9.98
CA PRO A 789 29.98 44.81 -10.63
C PRO A 789 30.00 44.53 -12.15
N LEU A 790 28.87 44.08 -12.70
CA LEU A 790 28.60 44.12 -14.14
C LEU A 790 27.63 45.25 -14.43
N ALA A 791 28.19 46.23 -15.14
CA ALA A 791 27.55 47.43 -15.66
C ALA A 791 26.53 47.09 -16.77
N GLY A 792 25.54 47.96 -16.85
CA GLY A 792 24.34 47.90 -17.67
C GLY A 792 24.55 47.82 -19.19
N LEU A 793 23.47 47.37 -19.82
CA LEU A 793 23.10 47.68 -21.17
C LEU A 793 21.58 47.94 -21.23
N PRO A 794 21.08 48.80 -22.10
CA PRO A 794 19.83 49.54 -21.95
C PRO A 794 18.61 48.81 -22.57
N LEU A 795 17.45 49.17 -22.00
CA LEU A 795 16.11 48.90 -22.57
C LEU A 795 15.97 49.72 -23.88
N SER A 796 15.48 49.05 -24.92
CA SER A 796 14.85 49.73 -26.06
C SER A 796 13.40 49.26 -26.15
N GLU A 797 12.50 50.21 -26.02
CA GLU A 797 11.07 50.17 -26.33
C GLU A 797 10.83 50.10 -27.84
N GLU A 798 9.55 49.82 -28.15
CA GLU A 798 8.83 49.90 -29.42
C GLU A 798 8.82 48.60 -30.24
N GLY A 799 7.66 48.11 -30.58
CA GLY A 799 6.42 48.51 -31.16
C GLY A 799 5.68 47.29 -31.67
N GLY A 800 4.53 47.12 -31.41
CA GLY A 800 3.23 47.28 -31.92
C GLY A 800 2.84 46.49 -33.17
N VAL A 801 1.66 45.86 -33.05
CA VAL A 801 0.68 45.54 -34.10
C VAL A 801 0.94 44.32 -35.00
N ARG A 802 0.28 43.23 -34.75
CA ARG A 802 -0.92 42.61 -35.35
C ARG A 802 -1.06 41.18 -34.87
#